data_c275548ab4340d9e32c7c81926676b53
#
_entry.id   c275548ab4340d9e32c7c81926676b53
#
_cell.length_a   1.000
_cell.length_b   1.000
_cell.length_c   1.000
_cell.angle_alpha   90.00
_cell.angle_beta   90.00
_cell.angle_gamma   90.00
#
_symmetry.space_group_name_H-M   'P 1'
#
loop_
_entity.id
_entity.type
_entity.pdbx_description
1 polymer ?
#
loop_
_entity_poly.entity_id
_entity_poly.type
_entity_poly.pdbx_seq_one_letter_code
_entity_poly.pdbx_strand_id
1 'polypeptide(L)'
;MTIILLAAALSQTIVPTTYIDPGDQDPCALFDETPSSAQAQRSAFTLDDQVRIADIGRAAPTGAPSAFEISPDGERIAFVVKRANPQANAYCLRLVVTAMDGSETETEIDRGGEFIRDDFPLRDFPAIMAGWDRPNAPRWSPDGARIGYLKRIDGSTQVWLSDPAGEAPAHRATAMPDDVDRFAWTADGNGLIVQTRPGIRQQAEAIAQEAARGFLFDDRFSPQFADRPIPTGEIVPEYAFVALGDGSIRPATASEAELLVAHRPATLPAQAREYAAGPDGYAAWLEPRHPDRLISPSRMAVMRPDGSRISCDAEACEGIRQLWWATEGRTLLALQGTGWANSQMAILRWDMEEGQPRSLLTTDDVLIGCSPSGNELICAREGAARPRRIVAIDIRTGAERVVYDPNPDLANAVFGSVQRLRFHNAYGSESFADLVLPPDHRPGQQHPLVVVQYTSDGFLRGGTGDEVPIHPLANRGFAVLSFDRPTFSAAALAATSEEELVRANRADWIDRRRVQSSLEIALELAIETGAVDAGRMGISGFSDGGSTVQWALINSDLFQVASMGSCCEDMYSYPTAAGPRFTDFVRAMGYRHFEPGTEEFWRPMSLILNVDTVDVPILIQTGDSEYEGGLDVIETYSHRGRAIELYVLENETHVKWQPAHRQAIYERSTEWFEFWLMNRINCDPARAQQYRRWSEMEGAPSSEELQCFDGQSLLP
;
A
#
# COMPACT_ATOMS: atom_id res chain seq x y z
N MET A 1 -7.76 -52.31 24.05
CA MET A 1 -7.53 -52.48 22.61
C MET A 1 -6.27 -51.73 22.25
N THR A 2 -5.17 -52.48 22.10
CA THR A 2 -3.79 -51.96 22.03
C THR A 2 -3.49 -51.66 20.57
N ILE A 3 -3.26 -50.41 20.25
CA ILE A 3 -2.83 -50.01 18.87
C ILE A 3 -1.30 -50.03 18.86
N ILE A 4 -0.75 -50.95 18.09
CA ILE A 4 0.67 -51.11 17.85
C ILE A 4 1.01 -50.15 16.70
N LEU A 5 1.81 -49.09 16.96
CA LEU A 5 2.42 -48.24 15.95
C LEU A 5 3.67 -48.94 15.38
N LEU A 6 3.62 -49.34 14.13
CA LEU A 6 4.82 -49.72 13.37
C LEU A 6 5.46 -48.42 12.82
N ALA A 7 6.59 -48.02 13.36
CA ALA A 7 7.44 -47.00 12.78
C ALA A 7 8.36 -47.63 11.73
N ALA A 8 8.09 -47.36 10.46
CA ALA A 8 9.02 -47.67 9.37
C ALA A 8 10.00 -46.47 9.24
N ALA A 9 11.23 -46.68 9.65
CA ALA A 9 12.31 -45.71 9.47
C ALA A 9 12.73 -45.69 7.98
N LEU A 10 12.23 -44.74 7.23
CA LEU A 10 12.81 -44.31 5.96
C LEU A 10 13.88 -43.26 6.28
N SER A 11 15.16 -43.68 6.24
CA SER A 11 16.27 -42.74 6.27
C SER A 11 16.32 -41.99 4.95
N GLN A 12 15.63 -40.85 4.90
CA GLN A 12 15.89 -39.85 3.88
C GLN A 12 17.15 -39.09 4.29
N THR A 13 18.17 -39.16 3.46
CA THR A 13 19.32 -38.28 3.51
C THR A 13 18.79 -36.86 3.30
N ILE A 14 18.63 -36.13 4.39
CA ILE A 14 18.41 -34.68 4.36
C ILE A 14 19.72 -34.10 3.84
N VAL A 15 19.72 -33.66 2.58
CA VAL A 15 20.73 -32.73 2.08
C VAL A 15 20.50 -31.46 2.89
N PRO A 16 21.46 -30.98 3.70
CA PRO A 16 21.28 -29.72 4.37
C PRO A 16 21.23 -28.63 3.29
N THR A 17 20.06 -28.12 2.99
CA THR A 17 19.93 -26.78 2.47
C THR A 17 20.56 -25.91 3.55
N THR A 18 21.71 -25.33 3.26
CA THR A 18 22.30 -24.30 4.11
C THR A 18 21.26 -23.18 4.22
N TYR A 19 20.52 -23.17 5.33
CA TYR A 19 19.76 -22.00 5.74
C TYR A 19 20.82 -20.92 5.98
N ILE A 20 20.91 -19.98 5.06
CA ILE A 20 21.74 -18.78 5.25
C ILE A 20 20.92 -17.94 6.23
N ASP A 21 21.43 -17.76 7.44
CA ASP A 21 20.85 -16.82 8.39
C ASP A 21 20.83 -15.44 7.72
N PRO A 22 19.64 -14.84 7.50
CA PRO A 22 19.53 -13.54 6.83
C PRO A 22 20.32 -12.43 7.54
N GLY A 23 20.67 -12.59 8.82
CA GLY A 23 21.33 -11.59 9.64
C GLY A 23 22.79 -11.26 9.29
N ASP A 24 23.44 -12.05 8.42
CA ASP A 24 24.88 -11.87 8.09
C ASP A 24 25.15 -11.10 6.79
N GLN A 25 24.11 -10.78 6.00
CA GLN A 25 24.27 -10.04 4.75
C GLN A 25 23.90 -8.56 4.93
N ASP A 26 24.81 -7.67 4.52
CA ASP A 26 24.52 -6.24 4.44
C ASP A 26 23.36 -6.01 3.44
N PRO A 27 22.18 -5.55 3.88
CA PRO A 27 21.04 -5.31 2.98
C PRO A 27 21.36 -4.25 1.93
N CYS A 28 22.36 -3.40 2.16
CA CYS A 28 22.76 -2.33 1.27
C CYS A 28 23.83 -2.74 0.24
N ALA A 29 24.39 -3.94 0.30
CA ALA A 29 25.44 -4.37 -0.62
C ALA A 29 25.07 -4.22 -2.12
N LEU A 30 23.78 -4.34 -2.44
CA LEU A 30 23.27 -4.15 -3.81
C LEU A 30 23.40 -2.73 -4.35
N PHE A 31 23.55 -1.72 -3.48
CA PHE A 31 23.74 -0.34 -3.91
C PHE A 31 25.20 -0.01 -4.24
N ASP A 32 26.13 -0.83 -3.78
CA ASP A 32 27.58 -0.63 -3.99
C ASP A 32 28.02 -1.19 -5.35
N GLU A 33 27.16 -1.96 -6.02
CA GLU A 33 27.42 -2.43 -7.37
C GLU A 33 27.29 -1.28 -8.36
N THR A 34 28.41 -0.83 -8.90
CA THR A 34 28.42 0.17 -9.97
C THR A 34 27.64 -0.36 -11.16
N PRO A 35 26.66 0.39 -11.72
CA PRO A 35 25.94 -0.06 -12.90
C PRO A 35 26.91 -0.50 -13.98
N SER A 36 26.78 -1.74 -14.44
CA SER A 36 27.59 -2.25 -15.55
C SER A 36 27.39 -1.34 -16.76
N SER A 37 28.49 -0.94 -17.41
CA SER A 37 28.44 -0.13 -18.65
C SER A 37 27.74 -0.82 -19.83
N ALA A 38 27.22 -2.03 -19.63
CA ALA A 38 26.37 -2.78 -20.57
C ALA A 38 24.91 -2.30 -20.61
N GLN A 39 24.48 -1.35 -19.77
CA GLN A 39 23.09 -0.90 -19.61
C GLN A 39 22.57 0.07 -20.66
N ALA A 40 23.28 0.30 -21.77
CA ALA A 40 22.74 1.09 -22.90
C ALA A 40 21.65 0.34 -23.72
N GLN A 41 21.41 -0.95 -23.43
CA GLN A 41 20.46 -1.78 -24.17
C GLN A 41 19.11 -1.84 -23.45
N ARG A 42 18.01 -1.71 -24.21
CA ARG A 42 16.66 -1.89 -23.70
C ARG A 42 16.52 -3.29 -23.07
N SER A 43 16.01 -3.34 -21.85
CA SER A 43 15.76 -4.59 -21.12
C SER A 43 14.32 -4.67 -20.66
N ALA A 44 13.76 -5.86 -20.61
CA ALA A 44 12.45 -6.05 -19.99
C ALA A 44 12.52 -5.75 -18.49
N PHE A 45 11.48 -5.12 -17.97
CA PHE A 45 11.29 -4.97 -16.53
C PHE A 45 10.89 -6.32 -15.93
N THR A 46 11.69 -6.85 -15.00
CA THR A 46 11.61 -8.21 -14.46
C THR A 46 10.92 -8.27 -13.09
N LEU A 47 10.69 -9.49 -12.57
CA LEU A 47 10.23 -9.71 -11.19
C LEU A 47 11.25 -9.20 -10.16
N ASP A 48 12.54 -9.38 -10.44
CA ASP A 48 13.63 -8.91 -9.59
C ASP A 48 13.68 -7.37 -9.58
N ASP A 49 13.51 -6.72 -10.73
CA ASP A 49 13.39 -5.26 -10.80
C ASP A 49 12.19 -4.76 -10.00
N GLN A 50 11.03 -5.43 -10.11
CA GLN A 50 9.79 -5.07 -9.40
C GLN A 50 9.99 -5.06 -7.88
N VAL A 51 10.59 -6.09 -7.31
CA VAL A 51 10.78 -6.18 -5.85
C VAL A 51 11.83 -5.19 -5.36
N ARG A 52 12.80 -4.84 -6.21
CA ARG A 52 13.95 -3.97 -5.89
C ARG A 52 13.77 -2.50 -6.27
N ILE A 53 12.59 -2.10 -6.70
CA ILE A 53 12.31 -0.66 -6.95
C ILE A 53 12.73 0.14 -5.73
N ALA A 54 13.51 1.20 -5.95
CA ALA A 54 13.83 2.17 -4.92
C ALA A 54 12.66 3.13 -4.74
N ASP A 55 12.14 3.23 -3.53
CA ASP A 55 11.04 4.12 -3.16
C ASP A 55 11.49 5.25 -2.22
N ILE A 56 10.79 6.38 -2.29
CA ILE A 56 10.90 7.50 -1.36
C ILE A 56 9.57 7.58 -0.63
N GLY A 57 9.59 7.26 0.68
CA GLY A 57 8.38 7.17 1.49
C GLY A 57 7.52 5.94 1.16
N ARG A 58 6.27 5.97 1.62
CA ARG A 58 5.34 4.86 1.53
C ARG A 58 4.87 4.64 0.09
N ALA A 59 5.06 3.42 -0.42
CA ALA A 59 4.49 2.99 -1.68
C ALA A 59 2.99 2.81 -1.50
N ALA A 60 2.21 3.85 -1.55
CA ALA A 60 0.75 3.81 -1.50
C ALA A 60 0.13 5.21 -1.51
N PRO A 61 -1.17 5.24 -1.45
CA PRO A 61 -2.00 6.16 -2.18
C PRO A 61 -1.92 7.60 -1.69
N THR A 62 -2.53 8.38 -2.49
CA THR A 62 -2.92 9.77 -2.33
C THR A 62 -3.31 10.13 -0.90
N GLY A 63 -2.68 11.19 -0.36
CA GLY A 63 -2.92 11.70 1.00
C GLY A 63 -1.83 11.31 2.01
N ALA A 64 -0.80 10.58 1.60
CA ALA A 64 0.36 10.35 2.44
C ALA A 64 1.08 11.68 2.73
N PRO A 65 1.61 11.88 3.95
CA PRO A 65 2.42 13.04 4.26
C PRO A 65 3.67 13.07 3.39
N SER A 66 4.32 14.25 3.30
CA SER A 66 5.59 14.39 2.58
C SER A 66 6.61 13.39 3.11
N ALA A 67 7.29 12.70 2.19
CA ALA A 67 8.39 11.78 2.48
C ALA A 67 9.76 12.47 2.46
N PHE A 68 9.80 13.78 2.30
CA PHE A 68 10.99 14.61 2.20
C PHE A 68 10.78 15.91 2.96
N GLU A 69 11.88 16.60 3.25
CA GLU A 69 11.84 17.95 3.77
C GLU A 69 12.85 18.84 3.04
N ILE A 70 12.44 20.07 2.75
CA ILE A 70 13.25 21.09 2.09
C ILE A 70 14.03 21.84 3.19
N SER A 71 15.30 22.14 2.94
CA SER A 71 16.15 22.89 3.88
C SER A 71 15.59 24.29 4.14
N PRO A 72 15.88 24.92 5.29
CA PRO A 72 15.37 26.25 5.63
C PRO A 72 15.74 27.35 4.63
N ASP A 73 16.86 27.22 3.93
CA ASP A 73 17.31 28.13 2.86
C ASP A 73 16.62 27.86 1.52
N GLY A 74 15.91 26.70 1.37
CA GLY A 74 15.25 26.29 0.14
C GLY A 74 16.18 25.72 -0.93
N GLU A 75 17.46 25.51 -0.64
CA GLU A 75 18.46 25.10 -1.64
C GLU A 75 18.64 23.60 -1.73
N ARG A 76 18.32 22.85 -0.65
CA ARG A 76 18.51 21.39 -0.57
C ARG A 76 17.24 20.67 -0.13
N ILE A 77 17.21 19.38 -0.38
CA ILE A 77 16.12 18.48 0.01
C ILE A 77 16.69 17.21 0.61
N ALA A 78 16.09 16.73 1.69
CA ALA A 78 16.46 15.50 2.39
C ALA A 78 15.32 14.50 2.36
N PHE A 79 15.63 13.22 2.13
CA PHE A 79 14.67 12.12 2.10
C PHE A 79 15.36 10.77 2.37
N VAL A 80 14.55 9.75 2.70
CA VAL A 80 15.04 8.38 2.84
C VAL A 80 14.69 7.60 1.57
N VAL A 81 15.70 7.01 0.94
CA VAL A 81 15.55 6.04 -0.16
C VAL A 81 15.53 4.64 0.45
N LYS A 82 14.47 3.89 0.14
CA LYS A 82 14.26 2.52 0.57
C LYS A 82 14.36 1.58 -0.63
N ARG A 83 15.18 0.53 -0.53
CA ARG A 83 15.27 -0.54 -1.54
C ARG A 83 15.24 -1.90 -0.88
N ALA A 84 14.42 -2.81 -1.41
CA ALA A 84 14.33 -4.16 -0.88
C ALA A 84 15.52 -5.03 -1.32
N ASN A 85 16.00 -5.86 -0.40
CA ASN A 85 16.95 -6.93 -0.67
C ASN A 85 16.32 -8.28 -0.27
N PRO A 86 15.75 -9.04 -1.22
CA PRO A 86 15.12 -10.33 -0.93
C PRO A 86 16.11 -11.38 -0.39
N GLN A 87 17.37 -11.33 -0.79
CA GLN A 87 18.38 -12.30 -0.35
C GLN A 87 18.72 -12.11 1.14
N ALA A 88 18.81 -10.85 1.59
CA ALA A 88 18.98 -10.52 3.01
C ALA A 88 17.66 -10.51 3.77
N ASN A 89 16.53 -10.67 3.09
CA ASN A 89 15.16 -10.48 3.62
C ASN A 89 14.98 -9.18 4.41
N ALA A 90 15.57 -8.09 3.93
CA ALA A 90 15.64 -6.81 4.61
C ALA A 90 15.58 -5.64 3.60
N TYR A 91 15.42 -4.44 4.11
CA TYR A 91 15.48 -3.21 3.31
C TYR A 91 16.78 -2.48 3.55
N CYS A 92 17.43 -2.02 2.48
CA CYS A 92 18.43 -0.98 2.58
C CYS A 92 17.73 0.37 2.68
N LEU A 93 18.07 1.14 3.71
CA LEU A 93 17.61 2.50 3.95
C LEU A 93 18.79 3.45 3.84
N ARG A 94 18.71 4.46 2.97
CA ARG A 94 19.73 5.50 2.79
C ARG A 94 19.11 6.87 3.03
N LEU A 95 19.68 7.65 3.94
CA LEU A 95 19.34 9.06 4.10
C LEU A 95 20.17 9.88 3.12
N VAL A 96 19.49 10.58 2.23
CA VAL A 96 20.08 11.29 1.10
C VAL A 96 19.74 12.77 1.17
N VAL A 97 20.71 13.60 0.81
CA VAL A 97 20.56 15.06 0.58
C VAL A 97 20.99 15.36 -0.86
N THR A 98 20.23 16.20 -1.55
CA THR A 98 20.59 16.69 -2.88
C THR A 98 20.18 18.16 -3.06
N ALA A 99 20.78 18.84 -4.03
CA ALA A 99 20.39 20.20 -4.39
C ALA A 99 19.01 20.22 -5.05
N MET A 100 18.22 21.25 -4.74
CA MET A 100 16.87 21.42 -5.29
C MET A 100 16.87 21.67 -6.81
N ASP A 101 17.94 22.25 -7.36
CA ASP A 101 18.09 22.54 -8.79
C ASP A 101 18.57 21.34 -9.62
N GLY A 102 18.91 20.23 -8.98
CA GLY A 102 19.42 19.01 -9.64
C GLY A 102 20.87 19.15 -10.14
N SER A 103 21.61 20.19 -9.71
CA SER A 103 22.99 20.46 -10.17
C SER A 103 24.05 19.61 -9.47
N GLU A 104 23.73 19.07 -8.28
CA GLU A 104 24.65 18.29 -7.47
C GLU A 104 24.31 16.81 -7.50
N THR A 105 25.34 15.96 -7.44
CA THR A 105 25.18 14.54 -7.13
C THR A 105 24.62 14.37 -5.73
N GLU A 106 23.78 13.38 -5.52
CA GLU A 106 23.27 13.04 -4.20
C GLU A 106 24.42 12.81 -3.20
N THR A 107 24.22 13.24 -1.96
CA THR A 107 25.09 12.91 -0.83
C THR A 107 24.35 11.98 0.10
N GLU A 108 24.87 10.74 0.25
CA GLU A 108 24.41 9.81 1.27
C GLU A 108 25.00 10.22 2.61
N ILE A 109 24.16 10.61 3.57
CA ILE A 109 24.61 11.10 4.88
C ILE A 109 24.39 10.11 6.03
N ASP A 110 23.62 9.06 5.81
CA ASP A 110 23.52 7.88 6.68
C ASP A 110 22.95 6.67 5.90
N ARG A 111 23.24 5.49 6.42
CA ARG A 111 22.82 4.21 5.81
C ARG A 111 22.45 3.19 6.89
N GLY A 112 21.52 2.27 6.54
CA GLY A 112 21.11 1.14 7.37
C GLY A 112 20.04 1.47 8.39
N GLY A 113 19.81 0.54 9.27
CA GLY A 113 18.67 0.50 10.18
C GLY A 113 17.61 -0.50 9.72
N GLU A 114 16.69 -0.83 10.62
CA GLU A 114 15.59 -1.75 10.36
C GLU A 114 14.41 -1.00 9.74
N PHE A 115 13.59 -1.72 8.98
CA PHE A 115 12.33 -1.22 8.43
C PHE A 115 11.35 -0.85 9.56
N ILE A 116 10.92 0.41 9.60
CA ILE A 116 9.95 0.90 10.60
C ILE A 116 8.55 0.67 10.02
N ARG A 117 7.86 -0.34 10.53
CA ARG A 117 6.48 -0.61 10.16
C ARG A 117 5.54 0.41 10.80
N ASP A 118 4.50 0.79 10.05
CA ASP A 118 3.42 1.61 10.58
C ASP A 118 2.43 0.77 11.38
N ASP A 119 1.65 1.44 12.21
CA ASP A 119 0.51 0.86 12.90
C ASP A 119 -0.73 1.74 12.69
N PHE A 120 -1.90 1.16 12.84
CA PHE A 120 -3.16 1.89 12.72
C PHE A 120 -4.18 1.46 13.79
N PRO A 121 -5.03 2.38 14.24
CA PRO A 121 -6.11 2.03 15.16
C PRO A 121 -7.27 1.38 14.40
N LEU A 122 -7.83 0.32 14.96
CA LEU A 122 -9.03 -0.33 14.43
C LEU A 122 -9.86 -0.92 15.58
N ARG A 123 -11.13 -0.54 15.71
CA ARG A 123 -12.09 -1.17 16.64
C ARG A 123 -11.59 -1.28 18.10
N ASP A 124 -11.13 -0.21 18.69
CA ASP A 124 -10.53 -0.13 20.01
C ASP A 124 -9.17 -0.86 20.18
N PHE A 125 -8.65 -1.46 19.13
CA PHE A 125 -7.23 -1.81 19.06
C PHE A 125 -6.46 -0.55 18.69
N PRO A 126 -5.59 -0.03 19.56
CA PRO A 126 -4.94 1.26 19.35
C PRO A 126 -3.80 1.22 18.32
N ALA A 127 -3.23 0.02 18.09
CA ALA A 127 -2.06 -0.16 17.28
C ALA A 127 -2.02 -1.58 16.68
N ILE A 128 -2.63 -1.77 15.51
CA ILE A 128 -2.46 -2.99 14.72
C ILE A 128 -1.30 -2.75 13.76
N MET A 129 -0.29 -3.64 13.79
CA MET A 129 0.85 -3.53 12.90
C MET A 129 0.46 -3.73 11.45
N ALA A 130 0.88 -2.80 10.60
CA ALA A 130 0.76 -2.89 9.15
C ALA A 130 2.05 -3.40 8.51
N GLY A 131 1.96 -3.82 7.24
CA GLY A 131 3.12 -4.22 6.44
C GLY A 131 3.74 -3.06 5.65
N TRP A 132 3.16 -1.88 5.66
CA TRP A 132 3.76 -0.71 5.04
C TRP A 132 4.61 0.10 6.01
N ASP A 133 5.50 0.93 5.46
CA ASP A 133 6.38 1.77 6.24
C ASP A 133 5.66 2.95 6.91
N ARG A 134 6.14 3.28 8.11
CA ARG A 134 5.74 4.51 8.80
C ARG A 134 6.27 5.71 8.01
N PRO A 135 5.44 6.73 7.76
CA PRO A 135 5.92 7.97 7.17
C PRO A 135 7.03 8.59 8.03
N ASN A 136 8.22 8.67 7.48
CA ASN A 136 9.42 9.12 8.20
C ASN A 136 10.21 10.09 7.31
N ALA A 137 9.69 11.32 7.16
CA ALA A 137 10.48 12.39 6.54
C ALA A 137 11.56 12.87 7.49
N PRO A 138 12.82 13.01 7.04
CA PRO A 138 13.86 13.66 7.83
C PRO A 138 13.45 15.11 8.14
N ARG A 139 14.02 15.70 9.20
CA ARG A 139 13.71 17.05 9.67
C ARG A 139 14.97 17.89 9.81
N TRP A 140 15.05 18.97 9.06
CA TRP A 140 16.13 19.95 9.21
C TRP A 140 16.02 20.67 10.54
N SER A 141 17.18 20.91 11.20
CA SER A 141 17.23 21.87 12.31
C SER A 141 16.92 23.28 11.80
N PRO A 142 16.41 24.19 12.65
CA PRO A 142 16.03 25.56 12.24
C PRO A 142 17.16 26.37 11.58
N ASP A 143 18.40 26.08 11.95
CA ASP A 143 19.60 26.70 11.37
C ASP A 143 20.13 25.97 10.10
N GLY A 144 19.51 24.87 9.70
CA GLY A 144 19.94 24.04 8.54
C GLY A 144 21.25 23.29 8.75
N ALA A 145 21.81 23.27 9.96
CA ALA A 145 23.11 22.67 10.26
C ALA A 145 23.04 21.16 10.54
N ARG A 146 21.85 20.63 10.86
CA ARG A 146 21.65 19.21 11.20
C ARG A 146 20.36 18.68 10.62
N ILE A 147 20.31 17.35 10.43
CA ILE A 147 19.10 16.62 10.02
C ILE A 147 18.79 15.58 11.08
N GLY A 148 17.57 15.65 11.64
CA GLY A 148 17.01 14.62 12.52
C GLY A 148 16.12 13.65 11.73
N TYR A 149 16.14 12.36 12.08
CA TYR A 149 15.31 11.33 11.46
C TYR A 149 15.10 10.15 12.41
N LEU A 150 14.04 9.39 12.19
CA LEU A 150 13.82 8.16 12.93
C LEU A 150 14.64 7.03 12.32
N LYS A 151 15.38 6.31 13.16
CA LYS A 151 16.12 5.09 12.78
C LYS A 151 15.88 4.02 13.83
N ARG A 152 15.60 2.80 13.35
CA ARG A 152 15.37 1.64 14.18
C ARG A 152 16.61 0.76 14.16
N ILE A 153 17.13 0.44 15.33
CA ILE A 153 18.29 -0.46 15.53
C ILE A 153 17.98 -1.33 16.75
N ASP A 154 18.25 -2.61 16.65
CA ASP A 154 18.03 -3.62 17.70
C ASP A 154 16.59 -3.54 18.26
N GLY A 155 15.62 -3.41 17.36
CA GLY A 155 14.21 -3.36 17.72
C GLY A 155 13.76 -2.06 18.42
N SER A 156 14.59 -1.00 18.45
CA SER A 156 14.26 0.29 19.09
C SER A 156 14.34 1.45 18.11
N THR A 157 13.23 2.19 17.97
CA THR A 157 13.13 3.39 17.12
C THR A 157 13.47 4.63 17.92
N GLN A 158 14.51 5.34 17.49
CA GLN A 158 15.01 6.54 18.17
C GLN A 158 15.30 7.64 17.16
N VAL A 159 15.42 8.90 17.63
CA VAL A 159 15.90 10.00 16.79
C VAL A 159 17.41 9.90 16.64
N TRP A 160 17.87 10.00 15.41
CA TRP A 160 19.26 10.11 15.04
C TRP A 160 19.52 11.47 14.38
N LEU A 161 20.74 11.96 14.50
CA LEU A 161 21.19 13.20 13.89
C LEU A 161 22.34 12.95 12.94
N SER A 162 22.31 13.64 11.81
CA SER A 162 23.39 13.64 10.82
C SER A 162 23.74 15.07 10.41
N ASP A 163 24.99 15.25 9.97
CA ASP A 163 25.46 16.42 9.26
C ASP A 163 24.99 16.37 7.79
N PRO A 164 24.38 17.44 7.26
CA PRO A 164 23.92 17.48 5.88
C PRO A 164 25.00 17.34 4.81
N ALA A 165 26.27 17.57 5.14
CA ALA A 165 27.41 17.35 4.24
C ALA A 165 27.97 15.91 4.31
N GLY A 166 27.52 15.11 5.31
CA GLY A 166 28.04 13.77 5.53
C GLY A 166 29.48 13.70 6.05
N GLU A 167 30.02 14.84 6.56
CA GLU A 167 31.41 14.91 7.06
C GLU A 167 31.58 14.21 8.40
N ALA A 168 30.50 14.14 9.20
CA ALA A 168 30.47 13.47 10.49
C ALA A 168 29.49 12.28 10.46
N PRO A 169 29.83 11.15 11.13
CA PRO A 169 28.94 10.01 11.20
C PRO A 169 27.65 10.34 11.96
N ALA A 170 26.54 9.79 11.50
CA ALA A 170 25.26 9.88 12.20
C ALA A 170 25.35 9.29 13.61
N HIS A 171 24.67 9.91 14.56
CA HIS A 171 24.66 9.46 15.95
C HIS A 171 23.25 9.50 16.56
N ARG A 172 23.03 8.60 17.51
CA ARG A 172 21.75 8.51 18.24
C ARG A 172 21.60 9.72 19.18
N ALA A 173 20.52 10.47 19.01
CA ALA A 173 20.22 11.66 19.80
C ALA A 173 19.30 11.39 20.99
N THR A 174 18.50 10.31 20.94
CA THR A 174 17.55 9.96 22.00
C THR A 174 17.80 8.56 22.53
N ALA A 175 17.46 8.33 23.80
CA ALA A 175 17.55 7.02 24.47
C ALA A 175 16.28 6.81 25.29
N MET A 176 15.12 6.93 24.63
CA MET A 176 13.82 6.72 25.26
C MET A 176 13.63 5.22 25.55
N PRO A 177 12.92 4.87 26.65
CA PRO A 177 12.60 3.48 26.95
C PRO A 177 11.61 2.86 25.99
N ASP A 178 10.86 3.67 25.27
CA ASP A 178 9.86 3.30 24.27
C ASP A 178 10.25 3.81 22.89
N ASP A 179 9.67 3.24 21.85
CA ASP A 179 9.85 3.72 20.49
C ASP A 179 9.40 5.17 20.37
N VAL A 180 10.20 5.97 19.69
CA VAL A 180 9.81 7.34 19.32
C VAL A 180 8.93 7.26 18.09
N ASP A 181 7.69 7.71 18.23
CA ASP A 181 6.73 7.75 17.12
C ASP A 181 6.91 8.95 16.21
N ARG A 182 7.20 10.12 16.82
CA ARG A 182 7.35 11.41 16.13
C ARG A 182 8.30 12.31 16.93
N PHE A 183 8.90 13.27 16.23
CA PHE A 183 9.72 14.30 16.86
C PHE A 183 9.59 15.64 16.16
N ALA A 184 9.96 16.71 16.86
CA ALA A 184 10.12 18.07 16.32
C ALA A 184 11.33 18.73 16.94
N TRP A 185 11.96 19.65 16.21
CA TRP A 185 13.00 20.51 16.74
C TRP A 185 12.38 21.62 17.61
N THR A 186 13.08 22.02 18.67
CA THR A 186 12.82 23.30 19.34
C THR A 186 13.23 24.46 18.42
N ALA A 187 12.59 25.62 18.58
CA ALA A 187 12.84 26.77 17.72
C ALA A 187 14.30 27.28 17.75
N ASP A 188 15.02 27.08 18.85
CA ASP A 188 16.44 27.41 19.01
C ASP A 188 17.39 26.31 18.50
N GLY A 189 16.86 25.18 18.05
CA GLY A 189 17.63 24.03 17.56
C GLY A 189 18.43 23.27 18.63
N ASN A 190 18.29 23.61 19.92
CA ASN A 190 19.07 23.03 21.00
C ASN A 190 18.45 21.79 21.64
N GLY A 191 17.22 21.44 21.25
CA GLY A 191 16.50 20.28 21.78
C GLY A 191 15.54 19.67 20.79
N LEU A 192 15.03 18.51 21.17
CA LEU A 192 13.99 17.77 20.47
C LEU A 192 12.78 17.58 21.38
N ILE A 193 11.60 17.70 20.82
CA ILE A 193 10.37 17.21 21.44
C ILE A 193 10.07 15.88 20.79
N VAL A 194 9.91 14.85 21.60
CA VAL A 194 9.61 13.49 21.15
C VAL A 194 8.27 13.01 21.68
N GLN A 195 7.56 12.24 20.88
CA GLN A 195 6.33 11.55 21.25
C GLN A 195 6.59 10.06 21.37
N THR A 196 6.11 9.45 22.44
CA THR A 196 6.13 7.99 22.66
C THR A 196 4.75 7.51 23.13
N ARG A 197 4.51 6.20 23.08
CA ARG A 197 3.27 5.56 23.54
C ARG A 197 3.57 4.44 24.56
N PRO A 198 4.00 4.75 25.79
CA PRO A 198 4.40 3.76 26.81
C PRO A 198 3.31 2.73 27.15
N GLY A 199 2.04 3.12 27.03
CA GLY A 199 0.91 2.24 27.26
C GLY A 199 0.89 0.98 26.38
N ILE A 200 1.44 1.04 25.16
CA ILE A 200 1.57 -0.13 24.28
C ILE A 200 2.50 -1.15 24.91
N ARG A 201 3.70 -0.74 25.33
CA ARG A 201 4.66 -1.63 26.00
C ARG A 201 4.12 -2.17 27.30
N GLN A 202 3.51 -1.33 28.15
CA GLN A 202 2.96 -1.74 29.43
C GLN A 202 1.88 -2.82 29.27
N GLN A 203 0.99 -2.68 28.29
CA GLN A 203 -0.02 -3.69 27.99
C GLN A 203 0.61 -4.97 27.41
N ALA A 204 1.59 -4.84 26.51
CA ALA A 204 2.31 -5.98 25.95
C ALA A 204 3.05 -6.78 27.04
N GLU A 205 3.67 -6.11 28.01
CA GLU A 205 4.30 -6.76 29.18
C GLU A 205 3.26 -7.50 30.05
N ALA A 206 2.09 -6.91 30.28
CA ALA A 206 1.01 -7.57 31.02
C ALA A 206 0.48 -8.82 30.29
N ILE A 207 0.30 -8.73 28.97
CA ILE A 207 -0.06 -9.87 28.11
C ILE A 207 1.02 -10.96 28.18
N ALA A 208 2.30 -10.59 28.10
CA ALA A 208 3.41 -11.55 28.22
C ALA A 208 3.43 -12.28 29.57
N GLN A 209 3.07 -11.59 30.66
CA GLN A 209 2.93 -12.23 31.99
C GLN A 209 1.73 -13.20 32.08
N GLU A 210 0.62 -12.86 31.41
CA GLU A 210 -0.56 -13.73 31.30
C GLU A 210 -0.25 -15.02 30.56
N ALA A 211 0.63 -14.96 29.54
CA ALA A 211 1.00 -16.09 28.67
C ALA A 211 1.44 -17.36 29.46
N ALA A 212 2.08 -17.20 30.62
CA ALA A 212 2.52 -18.31 31.47
C ALA A 212 1.35 -19.17 32.00
N ARG A 213 0.12 -18.65 31.98
CA ARG A 213 -1.09 -19.35 32.44
C ARG A 213 -2.07 -19.67 31.31
N GLY A 214 -1.73 -19.29 30.08
CA GLY A 214 -2.63 -19.29 28.94
C GLY A 214 -3.55 -18.07 28.93
N PHE A 215 -3.92 -17.64 27.74
CA PHE A 215 -4.81 -16.50 27.53
C PHE A 215 -6.27 -16.91 27.61
N LEU A 216 -7.09 -16.10 28.32
CA LEU A 216 -8.53 -16.18 28.14
C LEU A 216 -8.88 -15.65 26.74
N PHE A 217 -9.62 -16.42 25.94
CA PHE A 217 -10.16 -15.96 24.67
C PHE A 217 -11.30 -14.98 24.94
N ASP A 218 -10.98 -13.70 24.84
CA ASP A 218 -11.88 -12.58 25.09
C ASP A 218 -11.78 -11.53 23.97
N ASP A 219 -12.36 -10.35 24.16
CA ASP A 219 -12.44 -9.26 23.16
C ASP A 219 -11.09 -8.60 22.82
N ARG A 220 -9.99 -9.01 23.45
CA ARG A 220 -8.62 -8.66 23.05
C ARG A 220 -8.10 -9.53 21.90
N PHE A 221 -8.79 -10.62 21.56
CA PHE A 221 -8.40 -11.48 20.46
C PHE A 221 -9.00 -11.00 19.12
N SER A 222 -8.15 -10.93 18.13
CA SER A 222 -8.53 -10.84 16.73
C SER A 222 -7.59 -11.74 15.91
N PRO A 223 -7.94 -13.03 15.74
CA PRO A 223 -7.08 -14.03 15.10
C PRO A 223 -6.53 -13.61 13.74
N GLN A 224 -7.30 -12.84 12.97
CA GLN A 224 -6.84 -12.28 11.69
C GLN A 224 -5.66 -11.31 11.80
N PHE A 225 -5.31 -10.82 12.99
CA PHE A 225 -4.19 -9.89 13.20
C PHE A 225 -3.11 -10.45 14.11
N ALA A 226 -3.43 -11.35 15.02
CA ALA A 226 -2.47 -11.92 15.95
C ALA A 226 -2.95 -13.23 16.59
N ASP A 227 -1.99 -14.09 16.91
CA ASP A 227 -2.18 -15.38 17.61
C ASP A 227 -2.37 -15.24 19.15
N ARG A 228 -2.38 -14.01 19.65
CA ARG A 228 -2.44 -13.65 21.07
C ARG A 228 -3.26 -12.38 21.29
N PRO A 229 -3.61 -12.05 22.57
CA PRO A 229 -4.28 -10.79 22.89
C PRO A 229 -3.52 -9.59 22.36
N ILE A 230 -4.23 -8.62 21.81
CA ILE A 230 -3.71 -7.33 21.33
C ILE A 230 -4.02 -6.26 22.42
N PRO A 231 -3.14 -5.26 22.64
CA PRO A 231 -3.47 -4.10 23.46
C PRO A 231 -4.80 -3.46 23.04
N THR A 232 -5.59 -3.01 24.01
CA THR A 232 -6.93 -2.43 23.75
C THR A 232 -7.12 -1.11 24.50
N GLY A 233 -8.11 -0.35 24.05
CA GLY A 233 -8.47 0.94 24.65
C GLY A 233 -7.58 2.09 24.20
N GLU A 234 -7.79 3.25 24.77
CA GLU A 234 -7.07 4.46 24.40
C GLU A 234 -5.63 4.41 24.92
N ILE A 235 -4.65 4.61 24.05
CA ILE A 235 -3.24 4.82 24.40
C ILE A 235 -2.94 6.30 24.33
N VAL A 236 -2.73 6.90 25.49
CA VAL A 236 -2.38 8.31 25.59
C VAL A 236 -0.90 8.50 25.23
N PRO A 237 -0.58 9.35 24.26
CA PRO A 237 0.83 9.66 23.94
C PRO A 237 1.46 10.49 25.06
N GLU A 238 2.74 10.26 25.31
CA GLU A 238 3.57 11.05 26.20
C GLU A 238 4.59 11.88 25.40
N TYR A 239 4.86 13.08 25.89
CA TYR A 239 5.78 14.01 25.24
C TYR A 239 6.94 14.34 26.18
N ALA A 240 8.16 14.27 25.64
CA ALA A 240 9.37 14.60 26.37
C ALA A 240 10.22 15.59 25.59
N PHE A 241 10.87 16.48 26.32
CA PHE A 241 11.96 17.32 25.83
C PHE A 241 13.29 16.59 26.03
N VAL A 242 14.12 16.54 25.00
CA VAL A 242 15.48 15.99 25.04
C VAL A 242 16.46 17.10 24.69
N ALA A 243 17.33 17.47 25.63
CA ALA A 243 18.39 18.47 25.41
C ALA A 243 19.55 17.82 24.62
N LEU A 244 19.98 18.46 23.55
CA LEU A 244 21.06 17.90 22.70
C LEU A 244 22.48 18.14 23.26
N GLY A 245 22.62 19.11 24.19
CA GLY A 245 23.92 19.43 24.75
C GLY A 245 24.41 18.43 25.79
N ASP A 246 23.54 17.95 26.66
CA ASP A 246 23.89 17.05 27.77
C ASP A 246 23.06 15.74 27.79
N GLY A 247 22.13 15.58 26.85
CA GLY A 247 21.26 14.41 26.75
C GLY A 247 20.18 14.35 27.84
N SER A 248 19.96 15.41 28.63
CA SER A 248 18.98 15.41 29.69
C SER A 248 17.54 15.32 29.12
N ILE A 249 16.70 14.52 29.80
CA ILE A 249 15.32 14.27 29.41
C ILE A 249 14.38 14.75 30.52
N ARG A 250 13.32 15.45 30.14
CA ARG A 250 12.25 15.87 31.03
C ARG A 250 10.90 15.80 30.32
N PRO A 251 9.77 15.75 31.04
CA PRO A 251 8.46 15.93 30.41
C PRO A 251 8.41 17.27 29.64
N ALA A 252 7.81 17.22 28.45
CA ALA A 252 7.57 18.44 27.68
C ALA A 252 6.49 19.30 28.35
N THR A 253 6.63 20.60 28.25
CA THR A 253 5.55 21.54 28.60
C THR A 253 4.42 21.46 27.56
N ALA A 254 3.22 21.97 27.88
CA ALA A 254 2.10 22.00 26.93
C ALA A 254 2.46 22.72 25.62
N SER A 255 3.16 23.85 25.69
CA SER A 255 3.58 24.60 24.50
C SER A 255 4.65 23.87 23.67
N GLU A 256 5.51 23.05 24.29
CA GLU A 256 6.45 22.21 23.56
C GLU A 256 5.73 21.03 22.89
N ALA A 257 4.80 20.40 23.56
CA ALA A 257 4.00 19.31 22.99
C ALA A 257 3.17 19.78 21.77
N GLU A 258 2.72 21.04 21.75
CA GLU A 258 2.02 21.64 20.62
C GLU A 258 2.85 21.63 19.30
N LEU A 259 4.17 21.52 19.35
CA LEU A 259 4.99 21.34 18.15
C LEU A 259 4.72 20.04 17.41
N LEU A 260 4.20 19.01 18.11
CA LEU A 260 3.85 17.70 17.54
C LEU A 260 2.35 17.50 17.37
N VAL A 261 1.55 18.35 17.99
CA VAL A 261 0.09 18.31 17.86
C VAL A 261 -0.33 19.32 16.78
N ALA A 262 -1.11 18.89 15.82
CA ALA A 262 -1.63 19.78 14.79
C ALA A 262 -2.40 20.94 15.46
N HIS A 263 -1.85 22.15 15.37
CA HIS A 263 -2.51 23.33 15.96
C HIS A 263 -3.77 23.65 15.17
N ARG A 264 -4.91 23.55 15.83
CA ARG A 264 -6.20 23.99 15.29
C ARG A 264 -6.63 25.27 15.97
N PRO A 265 -6.63 26.41 15.26
CA PRO A 265 -7.17 27.67 15.83
C PRO A 265 -8.63 27.50 16.28
N ALA A 266 -8.95 28.01 17.45
CA ALA A 266 -10.31 27.97 18.00
C ALA A 266 -11.34 28.73 17.15
N THR A 267 -10.86 29.59 16.26
CA THR A 267 -11.68 30.38 15.33
C THR A 267 -12.18 29.59 14.12
N LEU A 268 -11.62 28.38 13.88
CA LEU A 268 -12.05 27.55 12.76
C LEU A 268 -13.41 26.88 13.03
N PRO A 269 -14.23 26.71 11.98
CA PRO A 269 -15.45 25.93 12.08
C PRO A 269 -15.21 24.51 12.60
N ALA A 270 -16.15 23.97 13.39
CA ALA A 270 -15.99 22.61 13.98
C ALA A 270 -15.71 21.52 12.94
N GLN A 271 -16.25 21.67 11.73
CA GLN A 271 -16.09 20.71 10.62
C GLN A 271 -14.83 20.93 9.78
N ALA A 272 -14.03 21.98 10.04
CA ALA A 272 -12.81 22.25 9.28
C ALA A 272 -11.86 21.06 9.41
N ARG A 273 -11.39 20.58 8.26
CA ARG A 273 -10.31 19.60 8.12
C ARG A 273 -9.14 20.34 7.49
N GLU A 274 -7.95 19.82 7.58
CA GLU A 274 -6.79 20.48 6.99
C GLU A 274 -6.80 22.02 7.26
N TYR A 275 -5.71 22.56 7.71
CA TYR A 275 -5.58 23.99 7.98
C TYR A 275 -4.22 24.49 7.54
N ALA A 276 -4.20 25.59 6.83
CA ALA A 276 -2.98 26.30 6.45
C ALA A 276 -3.06 27.76 6.86
N ALA A 277 -2.17 28.17 7.76
CA ALA A 277 -1.95 29.59 8.06
C ALA A 277 -1.31 30.26 6.84
N GLY A 278 -1.90 31.35 6.39
CA GLY A 278 -1.42 32.11 5.25
C GLY A 278 -0.67 33.38 5.63
N PRO A 279 -0.12 34.08 4.63
CA PRO A 279 0.53 35.36 4.83
C PRO A 279 -0.46 36.43 5.30
N ASP A 280 0.02 37.44 5.96
CA ASP A 280 -0.73 38.66 6.37
C ASP A 280 -2.04 38.38 7.14
N GLY A 281 -2.16 37.22 7.81
CA GLY A 281 -3.37 36.87 8.57
C GLY A 281 -4.47 36.18 7.76
N TYR A 282 -4.19 35.75 6.52
CA TYR A 282 -5.03 34.82 5.80
C TYR A 282 -5.03 33.43 6.46
N ALA A 283 -6.12 32.68 6.34
CA ALA A 283 -6.21 31.30 6.77
C ALA A 283 -7.04 30.51 5.74
N ALA A 284 -6.61 29.30 5.42
CA ALA A 284 -7.34 28.40 4.54
C ALA A 284 -7.60 27.06 5.21
N TRP A 285 -8.72 26.41 4.88
CA TRP A 285 -9.03 25.08 5.39
C TRP A 285 -9.93 24.33 4.41
N LEU A 286 -10.03 23.03 4.63
CA LEU A 286 -11.00 22.17 3.96
C LEU A 286 -12.23 21.98 4.85
N GLU A 287 -13.41 21.94 4.25
CA GLU A 287 -14.65 21.58 4.91
C GLU A 287 -15.48 20.61 4.07
N PRO A 288 -16.24 19.70 4.70
CA PRO A 288 -17.13 18.83 3.95
C PRO A 288 -18.26 19.62 3.30
N ARG A 289 -18.59 19.32 2.05
CA ARG A 289 -19.76 19.90 1.36
C ARG A 289 -21.07 19.53 2.06
N HIS A 290 -21.15 18.32 2.57
CA HIS A 290 -22.29 17.77 3.29
C HIS A 290 -21.84 17.35 4.70
N PRO A 291 -21.88 18.27 5.68
CA PRO A 291 -21.33 18.03 7.02
C PRO A 291 -22.10 16.95 7.82
N ASP A 292 -23.30 16.60 7.39
CA ASP A 292 -24.14 15.54 7.93
C ASP A 292 -23.80 14.14 7.41
N ARG A 293 -22.95 14.02 6.36
CA ARG A 293 -22.57 12.75 5.77
C ARG A 293 -21.19 12.29 6.24
N LEU A 294 -21.05 10.99 6.40
CA LEU A 294 -19.76 10.37 6.75
C LEU A 294 -18.74 10.58 5.64
N ILE A 295 -19.15 10.35 4.39
CA ILE A 295 -18.33 10.57 3.20
C ILE A 295 -18.88 11.80 2.47
N SER A 296 -18.07 12.83 2.39
CA SER A 296 -18.43 14.08 1.74
C SER A 296 -17.20 14.66 1.01
N PRO A 297 -17.35 15.07 -0.24
CA PRO A 297 -16.30 15.82 -0.92
C PRO A 297 -15.87 17.03 -0.09
N SER A 298 -14.57 17.27 -0.02
CA SER A 298 -14.04 18.46 0.64
C SER A 298 -14.01 19.64 -0.33
N ARG A 299 -14.28 20.84 0.19
CA ARG A 299 -14.16 22.10 -0.54
C ARG A 299 -13.26 23.07 0.21
N MET A 300 -12.63 24.00 -0.49
CA MET A 300 -11.79 25.04 0.09
C MET A 300 -12.60 26.19 0.67
N ALA A 301 -12.15 26.73 1.80
CA ALA A 301 -12.61 27.98 2.36
C ALA A 301 -11.42 28.82 2.81
N VAL A 302 -11.52 30.13 2.68
CA VAL A 302 -10.47 31.08 3.07
C VAL A 302 -11.05 32.17 3.95
N MET A 303 -10.35 32.50 5.03
CA MET A 303 -10.59 33.67 5.87
C MET A 303 -9.61 34.77 5.49
N ARG A 304 -10.12 35.97 5.22
CA ARG A 304 -9.29 37.17 5.04
C ARG A 304 -8.88 37.79 6.39
N PRO A 305 -7.86 38.65 6.40
CA PRO A 305 -7.43 39.36 7.62
C PRO A 305 -8.52 40.20 8.27
N ASP A 306 -9.48 40.70 7.49
CA ASP A 306 -10.64 41.47 7.97
C ASP A 306 -11.77 40.61 8.59
N GLY A 307 -11.56 39.30 8.65
CA GLY A 307 -12.55 38.33 9.13
C GLY A 307 -13.61 37.91 8.11
N SER A 308 -13.58 38.47 6.90
CA SER A 308 -14.50 38.05 5.84
C SER A 308 -14.10 36.67 5.29
N ARG A 309 -15.11 35.84 5.01
CA ARG A 309 -14.92 34.50 4.46
C ARG A 309 -15.16 34.45 2.97
N ILE A 310 -14.31 33.75 2.26
CA ILE A 310 -14.48 33.36 0.87
C ILE A 310 -14.65 31.83 0.83
N SER A 311 -15.71 31.37 0.17
CA SER A 311 -15.90 29.95 -0.13
C SER A 311 -15.82 29.76 -1.64
N CYS A 312 -15.20 28.69 -2.06
CA CYS A 312 -15.28 28.23 -3.43
C CYS A 312 -16.43 27.22 -3.53
N ASP A 313 -17.59 27.68 -4.04
CA ASP A 313 -18.80 26.87 -4.14
C ASP A 313 -18.98 26.18 -5.52
N ALA A 314 -18.03 26.42 -6.44
CA ALA A 314 -18.04 25.80 -7.74
C ALA A 314 -17.70 24.30 -7.63
N GLU A 315 -18.32 23.47 -8.46
CA GLU A 315 -18.01 22.03 -8.58
C GLU A 315 -16.51 21.78 -8.86
N ALA A 316 -15.87 22.72 -9.57
CA ALA A 316 -14.42 22.70 -9.80
C ALA A 316 -13.57 22.77 -8.52
N CYS A 317 -14.15 23.10 -7.36
CA CYS A 317 -13.47 23.16 -6.07
C CYS A 317 -13.81 21.98 -5.16
N GLU A 318 -14.46 20.95 -5.66
CA GLU A 318 -14.74 19.72 -4.92
C GLU A 318 -13.59 18.71 -5.06
N GLY A 319 -13.55 17.76 -4.15
CA GLY A 319 -12.51 16.71 -4.18
C GLY A 319 -11.12 17.20 -3.78
N ILE A 320 -11.04 18.34 -3.09
CA ILE A 320 -9.76 18.85 -2.60
C ILE A 320 -9.22 17.92 -1.52
N ARG A 321 -7.94 17.55 -1.65
CA ARG A 321 -7.25 16.61 -0.75
C ARG A 321 -6.28 17.31 0.18
N GLN A 322 -5.54 18.30 -0.31
CA GLN A 322 -4.54 19.08 0.43
C GLN A 322 -4.50 20.53 -0.05
N LEU A 323 -4.00 21.43 0.79
CA LEU A 323 -3.85 22.83 0.44
C LEU A 323 -2.60 23.45 1.06
N TRP A 324 -2.02 24.42 0.37
CA TRP A 324 -0.80 25.13 0.78
C TRP A 324 -0.84 26.59 0.34
N TRP A 325 -0.26 27.46 1.13
CA TRP A 325 0.10 28.80 0.67
C TRP A 325 1.42 28.75 -0.08
N ALA A 326 1.49 29.40 -1.22
CA ALA A 326 2.78 29.64 -1.90
C ALA A 326 3.70 30.41 -0.96
N THR A 327 5.01 30.20 -1.08
CA THR A 327 6.01 30.83 -0.21
C THR A 327 5.99 32.33 -0.34
N GLU A 328 5.67 32.84 -1.53
CA GLU A 328 5.56 34.26 -1.82
C GLU A 328 4.16 34.65 -2.30
N GLY A 329 3.70 35.84 -1.90
CA GLY A 329 2.42 36.38 -2.32
C GLY A 329 1.21 35.78 -1.59
N ARG A 330 0.01 36.03 -2.16
CA ARG A 330 -1.30 35.61 -1.61
C ARG A 330 -1.93 34.55 -2.50
N THR A 331 -1.15 33.55 -2.85
CA THR A 331 -1.60 32.46 -3.72
C THR A 331 -1.81 31.19 -2.91
N LEU A 332 -3.03 30.64 -2.94
CA LEU A 332 -3.36 29.33 -2.38
C LEU A 332 -3.21 28.28 -3.49
N LEU A 333 -2.54 27.19 -3.17
CA LEU A 333 -2.42 25.99 -3.99
C LEU A 333 -3.26 24.88 -3.37
N ALA A 334 -3.85 24.03 -4.21
CA ALA A 334 -4.60 22.88 -3.72
C ALA A 334 -4.38 21.67 -4.63
N LEU A 335 -4.32 20.50 -4.03
CA LEU A 335 -4.35 19.22 -4.71
C LEU A 335 -5.78 18.71 -4.75
N GLN A 336 -6.26 18.39 -5.95
CA GLN A 336 -7.63 17.94 -6.21
C GLN A 336 -7.62 16.54 -6.85
N GLY A 337 -8.51 15.65 -6.38
CA GLY A 337 -8.94 14.50 -7.16
C GLY A 337 -10.03 14.92 -8.15
N THR A 338 -9.87 14.61 -9.43
CA THR A 338 -10.74 15.06 -10.51
C THR A 338 -10.85 14.06 -11.66
N GLY A 339 -11.55 14.43 -12.70
CA GLY A 339 -11.74 13.62 -13.90
C GLY A 339 -12.69 12.44 -13.71
N TRP A 340 -12.72 11.56 -14.69
CA TRP A 340 -13.59 10.39 -14.70
C TRP A 340 -13.29 9.48 -13.50
N ALA A 341 -14.32 9.18 -12.70
CA ALA A 341 -14.21 8.38 -11.48
C ALA A 341 -13.11 8.86 -10.50
N ASN A 342 -12.75 10.16 -10.49
CA ASN A 342 -11.64 10.74 -9.74
C ASN A 342 -10.26 10.13 -10.05
N SER A 343 -10.08 9.58 -11.26
CA SER A 343 -8.84 8.93 -11.70
C SER A 343 -7.70 9.89 -12.07
N GLN A 344 -7.91 11.18 -11.95
CA GLN A 344 -6.93 12.22 -12.25
C GLN A 344 -6.64 13.08 -11.02
N MET A 345 -5.47 13.69 -11.02
CA MET A 345 -5.11 14.73 -10.08
C MET A 345 -4.94 16.06 -10.77
N ALA A 346 -5.35 17.13 -10.08
CA ALA A 346 -5.09 18.50 -10.52
C ALA A 346 -4.43 19.31 -9.41
N ILE A 347 -3.55 20.23 -9.80
CA ILE A 347 -3.09 21.32 -8.94
C ILE A 347 -3.91 22.54 -9.32
N LEU A 348 -4.65 23.06 -8.35
CA LEU A 348 -5.36 24.32 -8.47
C LEU A 348 -4.49 25.44 -7.90
N ARG A 349 -4.54 26.59 -8.58
CA ARG A 349 -3.97 27.85 -8.11
C ARG A 349 -5.06 28.87 -7.92
N TRP A 350 -5.13 29.46 -6.72
CA TRP A 350 -6.07 30.52 -6.37
C TRP A 350 -5.35 31.76 -5.87
N ASP A 351 -5.29 32.79 -6.69
CA ASP A 351 -4.80 34.08 -6.30
C ASP A 351 -5.88 34.85 -5.53
N MET A 352 -5.58 35.33 -4.33
CA MET A 352 -6.60 35.98 -3.48
C MET A 352 -7.10 37.32 -4.04
N GLU A 353 -6.43 37.86 -5.03
CA GLU A 353 -6.85 39.05 -5.78
C GLU A 353 -7.71 38.70 -7.00
N GLU A 354 -7.67 37.44 -7.46
CA GLU A 354 -8.48 36.88 -8.54
C GLU A 354 -9.75 36.22 -7.98
N GLY A 355 -10.84 36.24 -8.73
CA GLY A 355 -12.15 35.81 -8.20
C GLY A 355 -12.32 34.31 -7.99
N GLN A 356 -11.63 33.44 -8.77
CA GLN A 356 -11.81 31.99 -8.76
C GLN A 356 -10.49 31.24 -8.95
N PRO A 357 -10.33 30.04 -8.37
CA PRO A 357 -9.17 29.20 -8.65
C PRO A 357 -9.18 28.69 -10.11
N ARG A 358 -7.98 28.44 -10.62
CA ARG A 358 -7.78 27.85 -11.94
C ARG A 358 -6.92 26.59 -11.86
N SER A 359 -7.16 25.63 -12.73
CA SER A 359 -6.29 24.46 -12.86
C SER A 359 -4.95 24.89 -13.46
N LEU A 360 -3.88 24.57 -12.78
CA LEU A 360 -2.51 24.77 -13.21
C LEU A 360 -1.97 23.55 -13.96
N LEU A 361 -2.28 22.36 -13.46
CA LEU A 361 -1.88 21.07 -13.99
C LEU A 361 -3.03 20.08 -13.80
N THR A 362 -3.30 19.24 -14.79
CA THR A 362 -4.12 18.02 -14.64
C THR A 362 -3.34 16.85 -15.20
N THR A 363 -3.31 15.73 -14.48
CA THR A 363 -2.51 14.56 -14.84
C THR A 363 -3.20 13.26 -14.42
N ASP A 364 -2.95 12.18 -15.17
CA ASP A 364 -3.30 10.79 -14.76
C ASP A 364 -2.29 10.22 -13.73
N ASP A 365 -1.14 10.88 -13.54
CA ASP A 365 -0.16 10.49 -12.54
C ASP A 365 -0.61 10.88 -11.13
N VAL A 366 -0.09 10.18 -10.13
CA VAL A 366 -0.30 10.45 -8.71
C VAL A 366 0.74 11.43 -8.19
N LEU A 367 0.29 12.46 -7.46
CA LEU A 367 1.11 13.43 -6.75
C LEU A 367 0.96 13.21 -5.24
N ILE A 368 2.08 13.06 -4.53
CA ILE A 368 2.11 12.66 -3.12
C ILE A 368 2.99 13.62 -2.33
N GLY A 369 2.51 14.03 -1.14
CA GLY A 369 3.31 14.73 -0.14
C GLY A 369 3.94 16.03 -0.62
N CYS A 370 3.19 16.83 -1.36
CA CYS A 370 3.68 18.09 -1.92
C CYS A 370 4.05 19.12 -0.84
N SER A 371 5.05 19.95 -1.14
CA SER A 371 5.49 21.08 -0.29
C SER A 371 5.88 22.28 -1.16
N PRO A 372 5.42 23.49 -0.84
CA PRO A 372 5.80 24.69 -1.59
C PRO A 372 7.23 25.15 -1.25
N SER A 373 7.97 25.60 -2.27
CA SER A 373 9.29 26.20 -2.13
C SER A 373 9.50 27.27 -3.20
N GLY A 374 9.69 28.53 -2.79
CA GLY A 374 9.80 29.64 -3.75
C GLY A 374 8.61 29.69 -4.71
N ASN A 375 8.90 29.67 -6.01
CA ASN A 375 7.91 29.61 -7.08
C ASN A 375 7.58 28.18 -7.57
N GLU A 376 7.88 27.16 -6.78
CA GLU A 376 7.68 25.76 -7.14
C GLU A 376 6.86 25.01 -6.08
N LEU A 377 6.14 23.99 -6.50
CA LEU A 377 5.54 22.98 -5.65
C LEU A 377 6.33 21.69 -5.86
N ILE A 378 6.96 21.19 -4.81
CA ILE A 378 7.77 19.99 -4.84
C ILE A 378 6.90 18.80 -4.46
N CYS A 379 6.82 17.78 -5.30
CA CYS A 379 5.97 16.60 -5.08
C CYS A 379 6.75 15.31 -5.37
N ALA A 380 6.40 14.24 -4.69
CA ALA A 380 6.67 12.90 -5.20
C ALA A 380 5.62 12.58 -6.28
N ARG A 381 6.04 12.04 -7.43
CA ARG A 381 5.18 11.76 -8.59
C ARG A 381 5.40 10.37 -9.14
N GLU A 382 4.29 9.66 -9.39
CA GLU A 382 4.28 8.35 -10.04
C GLU A 382 3.35 8.36 -11.24
N GLY A 383 3.76 7.73 -12.34
CA GLY A 383 2.90 7.45 -13.49
C GLY A 383 2.81 5.95 -13.74
N ALA A 384 1.82 5.52 -14.52
CA ALA A 384 1.48 4.11 -14.72
C ALA A 384 2.67 3.19 -15.12
N ALA A 385 3.60 3.70 -15.92
CA ALA A 385 4.85 3.03 -16.31
C ALA A 385 6.09 3.80 -15.84
N ARG A 386 5.99 4.50 -14.73
CA ARG A 386 7.05 5.38 -14.24
C ARG A 386 7.08 5.39 -12.72
N PRO A 387 8.05 4.71 -12.09
CA PRO A 387 8.22 4.70 -10.64
C PRO A 387 8.38 6.11 -10.05
N ARG A 388 8.28 6.19 -8.73
CA ARG A 388 8.31 7.44 -7.96
C ARG A 388 9.58 8.24 -8.20
N ARG A 389 9.40 9.56 -8.41
CA ARG A 389 10.47 10.56 -8.50
C ARG A 389 10.06 11.80 -7.72
N ILE A 390 11.02 12.59 -7.27
CA ILE A 390 10.76 13.93 -6.77
C ILE A 390 10.80 14.92 -7.93
N VAL A 391 9.75 15.71 -8.08
CA VAL A 391 9.60 16.70 -9.13
C VAL A 391 9.31 18.07 -8.56
N ALA A 392 9.74 19.12 -9.27
CA ALA A 392 9.40 20.50 -8.99
C ALA A 392 8.47 21.01 -10.09
N ILE A 393 7.35 21.60 -9.70
CA ILE A 393 6.30 22.11 -10.60
C ILE A 393 6.23 23.63 -10.42
N ASP A 394 6.55 24.41 -11.46
CA ASP A 394 6.44 25.87 -11.44
C ASP A 394 4.96 26.27 -11.22
N ILE A 395 4.68 27.02 -10.15
CA ILE A 395 3.31 27.38 -9.72
C ILE A 395 2.65 28.42 -10.60
N ARG A 396 3.32 28.98 -11.60
CA ARG A 396 2.77 29.94 -12.56
C ARG A 396 2.41 29.30 -13.88
N THR A 397 3.24 28.35 -14.32
CA THR A 397 3.18 27.75 -15.67
C THR A 397 2.74 26.30 -15.68
N GLY A 398 2.88 25.57 -14.56
CA GLY A 398 2.70 24.12 -14.48
C GLY A 398 3.86 23.32 -15.12
N ALA A 399 4.94 23.99 -15.53
CA ALA A 399 6.11 23.29 -16.08
C ALA A 399 6.82 22.46 -15.00
N GLU A 400 7.26 21.28 -15.38
CA GLU A 400 7.89 20.30 -14.46
C GLU A 400 9.37 20.12 -14.77
N ARG A 401 10.16 19.88 -13.73
CA ARG A 401 11.51 19.32 -13.81
C ARG A 401 11.69 18.23 -12.77
N VAL A 402 12.53 17.25 -13.07
CA VAL A 402 12.93 16.23 -12.09
C VAL A 402 13.96 16.83 -11.13
N VAL A 403 13.73 16.68 -9.84
CA VAL A 403 14.70 17.00 -8.78
C VAL A 403 15.54 15.78 -8.46
N TYR A 404 14.89 14.61 -8.33
CA TYR A 404 15.57 13.36 -8.03
C TYR A 404 14.83 12.14 -8.58
N ASP A 405 15.59 11.20 -9.16
CA ASP A 405 15.09 9.90 -9.62
C ASP A 405 15.86 8.79 -8.88
N PRO A 406 15.20 8.02 -7.98
CA PRO A 406 15.86 6.94 -7.25
C PRO A 406 16.13 5.69 -8.10
N ASN A 407 15.59 5.61 -9.33
CA ASN A 407 15.68 4.46 -10.22
C ASN A 407 16.24 4.85 -11.62
N PRO A 408 17.41 5.49 -11.71
CA PRO A 408 17.96 5.92 -12.99
C PRO A 408 18.31 4.73 -13.91
N ASP A 409 18.57 3.57 -13.36
CA ASP A 409 18.83 2.31 -14.05
C ASP A 409 17.60 1.79 -14.80
N LEU A 410 16.39 2.15 -14.39
CA LEU A 410 15.15 1.82 -15.08
C LEU A 410 14.85 2.73 -16.30
N ALA A 411 15.69 3.70 -16.60
CA ALA A 411 15.49 4.59 -17.76
C ALA A 411 15.40 3.84 -19.10
N ASN A 412 16.03 2.67 -19.20
CA ASN A 412 15.99 1.79 -20.38
C ASN A 412 15.06 0.57 -20.21
N ALA A 413 14.38 0.44 -19.08
CA ALA A 413 13.43 -0.63 -18.85
C ALA A 413 12.22 -0.50 -19.80
N VAL A 414 11.79 -1.64 -20.31
CA VAL A 414 10.64 -1.71 -21.20
C VAL A 414 9.41 -2.14 -20.41
N PHE A 415 8.43 -1.27 -20.37
CA PHE A 415 7.14 -1.50 -19.74
C PHE A 415 6.07 -1.81 -20.78
N GLY A 416 5.01 -2.51 -20.36
CA GLY A 416 3.82 -2.69 -21.18
C GLY A 416 3.15 -1.36 -21.55
N SER A 417 2.50 -1.30 -22.70
CA SER A 417 1.70 -0.15 -23.08
C SER A 417 0.42 -0.09 -22.25
N VAL A 418 0.11 1.07 -21.67
CA VAL A 418 -1.05 1.27 -20.80
C VAL A 418 -2.14 2.03 -21.54
N GLN A 419 -3.36 1.48 -21.52
CA GLN A 419 -4.56 2.11 -22.07
C GLN A 419 -5.64 2.18 -21.00
N ARG A 420 -6.09 3.37 -20.61
CA ARG A 420 -7.20 3.55 -19.66
C ARG A 420 -8.54 3.39 -20.33
N LEU A 421 -9.33 2.43 -19.85
CA LEU A 421 -10.70 2.15 -20.25
C LEU A 421 -11.64 2.87 -19.26
N ARG A 422 -12.56 3.70 -19.78
CA ARG A 422 -13.51 4.48 -18.99
C ARG A 422 -14.94 4.06 -19.36
N PHE A 423 -15.76 3.77 -18.35
CA PHE A 423 -17.12 3.27 -18.58
C PHE A 423 -18.03 3.55 -17.40
N HIS A 424 -19.34 3.39 -17.60
CA HIS A 424 -20.30 3.28 -16.50
C HIS A 424 -20.63 1.82 -16.26
N ASN A 425 -20.70 1.43 -14.98
CA ASN A 425 -21.22 0.10 -14.66
C ASN A 425 -22.77 0.06 -14.78
N ALA A 426 -23.38 -1.12 -14.66
CA ALA A 426 -24.83 -1.29 -14.78
C ALA A 426 -25.64 -0.51 -13.72
N TYR A 427 -24.99 -0.01 -12.69
CA TYR A 427 -25.58 0.82 -11.62
C TYR A 427 -25.37 2.33 -11.85
N GLY A 428 -24.83 2.71 -13.02
CA GLY A 428 -24.60 4.10 -13.40
C GLY A 428 -23.40 4.77 -12.73
N SER A 429 -22.54 4.02 -12.03
CA SER A 429 -21.29 4.59 -11.49
C SER A 429 -20.22 4.68 -12.55
N GLU A 430 -19.52 5.81 -12.57
CA GLU A 430 -18.26 5.92 -13.32
C GLU A 430 -17.25 4.92 -12.77
N SER A 431 -16.58 4.22 -13.66
CA SER A 431 -15.56 3.21 -13.36
C SER A 431 -14.45 3.27 -14.40
N PHE A 432 -13.28 2.75 -14.08
CA PHE A 432 -12.18 2.63 -15.03
C PHE A 432 -11.32 1.40 -14.73
N ALA A 433 -10.53 1.03 -15.72
CA ALA A 433 -9.46 0.03 -15.59
C ALA A 433 -8.31 0.43 -16.54
N ASP A 434 -7.10 0.03 -16.22
CA ASP A 434 -5.95 0.19 -17.09
C ASP A 434 -5.59 -1.16 -17.73
N LEU A 435 -5.72 -1.25 -19.04
CA LEU A 435 -5.28 -2.41 -19.83
C LEU A 435 -3.80 -2.23 -20.18
N VAL A 436 -2.96 -3.13 -19.68
CA VAL A 436 -1.53 -3.18 -19.96
C VAL A 436 -1.25 -4.31 -20.93
N LEU A 437 -0.71 -3.98 -22.10
CA LEU A 437 -0.37 -4.96 -23.12
C LEU A 437 1.13 -5.23 -23.15
N PRO A 438 1.56 -6.44 -23.60
CA PRO A 438 2.97 -6.73 -23.81
C PRO A 438 3.68 -5.66 -24.66
N PRO A 439 4.95 -5.34 -24.37
CA PRO A 439 5.67 -4.29 -25.11
C PRO A 439 5.80 -4.55 -26.62
N ASP A 440 5.79 -5.81 -27.01
CA ASP A 440 5.91 -6.28 -28.39
C ASP A 440 4.54 -6.61 -29.04
N HIS A 441 3.42 -6.25 -28.36
CA HIS A 441 2.07 -6.48 -28.88
C HIS A 441 1.90 -5.90 -30.29
N ARG A 442 1.29 -6.70 -31.16
CA ARG A 442 0.95 -6.31 -32.54
C ARG A 442 -0.55 -6.39 -32.78
N PRO A 443 -1.13 -5.50 -33.56
CA PRO A 443 -2.55 -5.56 -33.91
C PRO A 443 -2.97 -6.95 -34.42
N GLY A 444 -4.04 -7.50 -33.84
CA GLY A 444 -4.55 -8.84 -34.15
C GLY A 444 -3.91 -9.99 -33.36
N GLN A 445 -2.93 -9.72 -32.53
CA GLN A 445 -2.39 -10.68 -31.58
C GLN A 445 -3.26 -10.70 -30.31
N GLN A 446 -3.62 -11.88 -29.83
CA GLN A 446 -4.36 -12.07 -28.58
C GLN A 446 -3.46 -12.65 -27.51
N HIS A 447 -3.65 -12.16 -26.27
CA HIS A 447 -2.89 -12.57 -25.10
C HIS A 447 -3.80 -13.15 -24.02
N PRO A 448 -3.39 -14.16 -23.26
CA PRO A 448 -4.07 -14.50 -22.01
C PRO A 448 -4.13 -13.27 -21.11
N LEU A 449 -5.23 -13.14 -20.35
CA LEU A 449 -5.45 -12.00 -19.48
C LEU A 449 -5.29 -12.37 -18.01
N VAL A 450 -4.68 -11.49 -17.23
CA VAL A 450 -4.72 -11.53 -15.76
C VAL A 450 -5.35 -10.24 -15.24
N VAL A 451 -6.41 -10.37 -14.44
CA VAL A 451 -6.99 -9.23 -13.71
C VAL A 451 -6.26 -9.05 -12.40
N VAL A 452 -5.82 -7.81 -12.14
CA VAL A 452 -5.21 -7.37 -10.88
C VAL A 452 -6.06 -6.24 -10.30
N GLN A 453 -6.36 -6.28 -9.02
CA GLN A 453 -7.29 -5.33 -8.37
C GLN A 453 -6.85 -5.11 -6.90
N TYR A 454 -7.36 -4.07 -6.22
CA TYR A 454 -8.60 -3.27 -6.49
C TYR A 454 -8.29 -1.77 -6.65
N THR A 455 -7.05 -1.39 -6.86
CA THR A 455 -6.65 -0.01 -7.18
C THR A 455 -5.86 0.01 -8.48
N SER A 456 -6.00 1.09 -9.25
CA SER A 456 -5.26 1.33 -10.48
C SER A 456 -4.83 2.78 -10.55
N ASP A 457 -3.76 3.12 -9.82
CA ASP A 457 -3.20 4.45 -9.74
C ASP A 457 -1.66 4.42 -9.61
N GLY A 458 -1.01 5.55 -9.84
CA GLY A 458 0.43 5.71 -9.75
C GLY A 458 1.19 4.73 -10.64
N PHE A 459 2.33 4.24 -10.17
CA PHE A 459 3.07 3.17 -10.83
C PHE A 459 2.34 1.83 -10.64
N LEU A 460 2.00 1.18 -11.75
CA LEU A 460 1.22 -0.05 -11.73
C LEU A 460 2.08 -1.23 -11.25
N ARG A 461 2.29 -1.29 -9.95
CA ARG A 461 3.10 -2.35 -9.32
C ARG A 461 2.29 -3.59 -8.94
N GLY A 462 0.97 -3.49 -8.88
CA GLY A 462 0.07 -4.63 -8.69
C GLY A 462 -0.77 -4.58 -7.43
N GLY A 463 -2.07 -4.30 -7.57
CA GLY A 463 -3.02 -4.30 -6.47
C GLY A 463 -2.69 -3.33 -5.34
N THR A 464 -3.37 -3.49 -4.21
CA THR A 464 -3.18 -2.63 -3.03
C THR A 464 -1.91 -2.96 -2.26
N GLY A 465 -1.47 -4.21 -2.26
CA GLY A 465 -0.33 -4.70 -1.49
C GLY A 465 0.88 -5.08 -2.34
N ASP A 466 0.91 -4.69 -3.63
CA ASP A 466 1.97 -5.08 -4.55
C ASP A 466 2.07 -6.61 -4.72
N GLU A 467 0.92 -7.30 -4.71
CA GLU A 467 0.83 -8.76 -4.59
C GLU A 467 0.93 -9.49 -5.93
N VAL A 468 0.64 -8.81 -7.05
CA VAL A 468 0.73 -9.39 -8.40
C VAL A 468 1.40 -8.40 -9.35
N PRO A 469 2.56 -8.75 -9.94
CA PRO A 469 3.43 -7.82 -10.65
C PRO A 469 2.93 -7.55 -12.07
N ILE A 470 2.28 -6.41 -12.30
CA ILE A 470 1.60 -6.06 -13.55
C ILE A 470 2.58 -6.01 -14.74
N HIS A 471 3.61 -5.18 -14.66
CA HIS A 471 4.55 -5.02 -15.78
C HIS A 471 5.39 -6.26 -16.07
N PRO A 472 5.89 -7.00 -15.06
CA PRO A 472 6.54 -8.28 -15.31
C PRO A 472 5.63 -9.32 -15.98
N LEU A 473 4.34 -9.39 -15.63
CA LEU A 473 3.38 -10.24 -16.33
C LEU A 473 3.22 -9.81 -17.79
N ALA A 474 3.10 -8.52 -18.06
CA ALA A 474 3.01 -8.01 -19.43
C ALA A 474 4.27 -8.37 -20.24
N ASN A 475 5.47 -8.26 -19.65
CA ASN A 475 6.72 -8.67 -20.28
C ASN A 475 6.85 -10.18 -20.52
N ARG A 476 6.01 -10.98 -19.88
CA ARG A 476 5.92 -12.44 -20.08
C ARG A 476 4.82 -12.84 -21.07
N GLY A 477 4.16 -11.86 -21.69
CA GLY A 477 3.20 -12.07 -22.77
C GLY A 477 1.73 -12.10 -22.34
N PHE A 478 1.40 -11.71 -21.10
CA PHE A 478 0.02 -11.50 -20.67
C PHE A 478 -0.48 -10.11 -21.05
N ALA A 479 -1.74 -9.99 -21.41
CA ALA A 479 -2.48 -8.76 -21.16
C ALA A 479 -2.81 -8.69 -19.66
N VAL A 480 -2.70 -7.52 -19.04
CA VAL A 480 -3.05 -7.33 -17.63
C VAL A 480 -4.09 -6.24 -17.52
N LEU A 481 -5.20 -6.54 -16.85
CA LEU A 481 -6.25 -5.56 -16.54
C LEU A 481 -6.12 -5.11 -15.10
N SER A 482 -5.52 -3.94 -14.89
CA SER A 482 -5.49 -3.28 -13.59
C SER A 482 -6.84 -2.62 -13.35
N PHE A 483 -7.65 -3.22 -12.48
CA PHE A 483 -9.04 -2.83 -12.28
C PHE A 483 -9.19 -1.98 -11.02
N ASP A 484 -9.80 -0.79 -11.18
CA ASP A 484 -10.13 0.09 -10.06
C ASP A 484 -11.53 -0.16 -9.53
N ARG A 485 -11.66 -0.31 -8.22
CA ARG A 485 -12.93 -0.56 -7.56
C ARG A 485 -13.87 0.64 -7.70
N PRO A 486 -15.13 0.49 -8.14
CA PRO A 486 -16.07 1.59 -8.26
C PRO A 486 -16.37 2.23 -6.89
N THR A 487 -16.71 3.51 -6.90
CA THR A 487 -17.13 4.25 -5.71
C THR A 487 -18.35 3.60 -5.04
N PHE A 488 -18.59 3.92 -3.77
CA PHE A 488 -19.75 3.42 -3.02
C PHE A 488 -21.09 3.72 -3.68
N SER A 489 -22.12 2.96 -3.33
CA SER A 489 -23.49 3.20 -3.80
C SER A 489 -24.02 4.56 -3.33
N ALA A 490 -25.00 5.12 -4.04
CA ALA A 490 -25.64 6.38 -3.64
C ALA A 490 -26.22 6.31 -2.21
N ALA A 491 -26.75 5.16 -1.81
CA ALA A 491 -27.27 4.95 -0.46
C ALA A 491 -26.16 4.98 0.59
N ALA A 492 -25.01 4.35 0.29
CA ALA A 492 -23.84 4.36 1.16
C ALA A 492 -23.20 5.76 1.25
N LEU A 493 -23.12 6.50 0.15
CA LEU A 493 -22.64 7.90 0.13
C LEU A 493 -23.57 8.87 0.89
N ALA A 494 -24.83 8.50 1.10
CA ALA A 494 -25.77 9.29 1.89
C ALA A 494 -25.71 8.98 3.40
N ALA A 495 -24.95 7.98 3.83
CA ALA A 495 -24.84 7.55 5.21
C ALA A 495 -24.27 8.65 6.12
N THR A 496 -24.81 8.73 7.35
CA THR A 496 -24.42 9.70 8.39
C THR A 496 -23.51 9.06 9.46
N SER A 497 -23.43 7.72 9.46
CA SER A 497 -22.58 6.93 10.34
C SER A 497 -21.92 5.78 9.58
N GLU A 498 -20.83 5.24 10.17
CA GLU A 498 -20.16 4.08 9.61
C GLU A 498 -21.08 2.86 9.54
N GLU A 499 -21.92 2.66 10.55
CA GLU A 499 -22.87 1.55 10.61
C GLU A 499 -23.91 1.65 9.46
N GLU A 500 -24.41 2.85 9.17
CA GLU A 500 -25.32 3.09 8.04
C GLU A 500 -24.62 2.84 6.71
N LEU A 501 -23.38 3.33 6.55
CA LEU A 501 -22.57 3.13 5.36
C LEU A 501 -22.40 1.65 5.04
N VAL A 502 -21.97 0.89 6.03
CA VAL A 502 -21.71 -0.53 5.83
C VAL A 502 -23.00 -1.32 5.62
N ARG A 503 -24.03 -1.02 6.37
CA ARG A 503 -25.36 -1.65 6.18
C ARG A 503 -25.89 -1.38 4.76
N ALA A 504 -25.76 -0.16 4.25
CA ALA A 504 -26.18 0.20 2.90
C ALA A 504 -25.36 -0.56 1.83
N ASN A 505 -24.07 -0.75 2.03
CA ASN A 505 -23.21 -1.50 1.12
C ASN A 505 -23.46 -3.01 1.15
N ARG A 506 -23.83 -3.57 2.32
CA ARG A 506 -24.07 -5.02 2.46
C ARG A 506 -25.49 -5.46 2.11
N ALA A 507 -26.44 -4.53 2.03
CA ALA A 507 -27.82 -4.86 1.68
C ALA A 507 -27.88 -5.64 0.35
N ASP A 508 -28.33 -6.89 0.40
CA ASP A 508 -28.41 -7.78 -0.78
C ASP A 508 -27.09 -7.88 -1.56
N TRP A 509 -25.97 -7.81 -0.89
CA TRP A 509 -24.63 -7.83 -1.49
C TRP A 509 -24.42 -6.78 -2.59
N ILE A 510 -25.10 -5.62 -2.49
CA ILE A 510 -25.10 -4.59 -3.54
C ILE A 510 -23.69 -4.11 -3.88
N ASP A 511 -22.80 -4.05 -2.89
CA ASP A 511 -21.41 -3.69 -3.08
C ASP A 511 -20.71 -4.67 -4.03
N ARG A 512 -20.79 -5.97 -3.73
CA ARG A 512 -20.20 -7.03 -4.57
C ARG A 512 -20.77 -7.05 -5.98
N ARG A 513 -22.10 -6.88 -6.10
CA ARG A 513 -22.79 -6.82 -7.41
C ARG A 513 -22.32 -5.64 -8.26
N ARG A 514 -22.06 -4.49 -7.64
CA ARG A 514 -21.56 -3.30 -8.34
C ARG A 514 -20.12 -3.47 -8.80
N VAL A 515 -19.26 -4.05 -7.94
CA VAL A 515 -17.88 -4.40 -8.32
C VAL A 515 -17.87 -5.40 -9.46
N GLN A 516 -18.67 -6.47 -9.38
CA GLN A 516 -18.82 -7.47 -10.43
C GLN A 516 -19.25 -6.83 -11.76
N SER A 517 -20.28 -5.98 -11.73
CA SER A 517 -20.73 -5.28 -12.94
C SER A 517 -19.63 -4.41 -13.57
N SER A 518 -18.83 -3.73 -12.75
CA SER A 518 -17.70 -2.96 -13.28
C SER A 518 -16.61 -3.85 -13.87
N LEU A 519 -16.34 -4.98 -13.22
CA LEU A 519 -15.36 -5.96 -13.70
C LEU A 519 -15.79 -6.58 -15.05
N GLU A 520 -17.05 -6.98 -15.18
CA GLU A 520 -17.60 -7.57 -16.41
C GLU A 520 -17.50 -6.60 -17.58
N ILE A 521 -17.91 -5.33 -17.40
CA ILE A 521 -17.82 -4.32 -18.46
C ILE A 521 -16.36 -3.99 -18.81
N ALA A 522 -15.47 -3.92 -17.82
CA ALA A 522 -14.05 -3.72 -18.07
C ALA A 522 -13.45 -4.86 -18.92
N LEU A 523 -13.85 -6.11 -18.63
CA LEU A 523 -13.43 -7.29 -19.40
C LEU A 523 -14.01 -7.26 -20.83
N GLU A 524 -15.28 -6.92 -21.00
CA GLU A 524 -15.89 -6.77 -22.32
C GLU A 524 -15.12 -5.75 -23.17
N LEU A 525 -14.83 -4.57 -22.61
CA LEU A 525 -14.06 -3.54 -23.30
C LEU A 525 -12.63 -4.00 -23.62
N ALA A 526 -11.97 -4.71 -22.71
CA ALA A 526 -10.64 -5.24 -22.95
C ALA A 526 -10.65 -6.28 -24.10
N ILE A 527 -11.65 -7.16 -24.13
CA ILE A 527 -11.84 -8.17 -25.20
C ILE A 527 -12.14 -7.48 -26.53
N GLU A 528 -12.98 -6.44 -26.55
CA GLU A 528 -13.31 -5.66 -27.74
C GLU A 528 -12.10 -5.00 -28.42
N THR A 529 -11.01 -4.76 -27.68
CA THR A 529 -9.74 -4.29 -28.27
C THR A 529 -9.16 -5.30 -29.28
N GLY A 530 -9.56 -6.57 -29.20
CA GLY A 530 -9.00 -7.67 -29.99
C GLY A 530 -7.63 -8.16 -29.48
N ALA A 531 -7.11 -7.62 -28.38
CA ALA A 531 -5.83 -8.00 -27.80
C ALA A 531 -5.93 -9.08 -26.71
N VAL A 532 -7.14 -9.40 -26.24
CA VAL A 532 -7.39 -10.35 -25.14
C VAL A 532 -7.98 -11.66 -25.68
N ASP A 533 -7.46 -12.79 -25.23
CA ASP A 533 -8.02 -14.12 -25.43
C ASP A 533 -9.03 -14.42 -24.33
N ALA A 534 -10.31 -14.29 -24.65
CA ALA A 534 -11.42 -14.54 -23.73
C ALA A 534 -11.50 -15.99 -23.21
N GLY A 535 -10.85 -16.93 -23.86
CA GLY A 535 -10.76 -18.34 -23.41
C GLY A 535 -9.64 -18.59 -22.39
N ARG A 536 -8.80 -17.59 -22.09
CA ARG A 536 -7.63 -17.72 -21.20
C ARG A 536 -7.52 -16.52 -20.26
N MET A 537 -8.44 -16.42 -19.29
CA MET A 537 -8.47 -15.34 -18.33
C MET A 537 -8.28 -15.82 -16.91
N GLY A 538 -7.41 -15.17 -16.16
CA GLY A 538 -7.19 -15.38 -14.74
C GLY A 538 -7.54 -14.13 -13.92
N ILE A 539 -7.81 -14.32 -12.64
CA ILE A 539 -8.14 -13.24 -11.71
C ILE A 539 -7.25 -13.32 -10.47
N SER A 540 -6.81 -12.17 -10.00
CA SER A 540 -6.09 -12.06 -8.74
C SER A 540 -6.68 -10.96 -7.87
N GLY A 541 -6.48 -11.06 -6.56
CA GLY A 541 -6.92 -10.03 -5.62
C GLY A 541 -6.37 -10.23 -4.22
N PHE A 542 -6.21 -9.11 -3.55
CA PHE A 542 -5.77 -9.02 -2.16
C PHE A 542 -6.82 -8.25 -1.34
N SER A 543 -7.05 -8.63 -0.09
CA SER A 543 -7.99 -7.95 0.82
C SER A 543 -9.41 -7.91 0.21
N ASP A 544 -9.98 -6.74 -0.03
CA ASP A 544 -11.26 -6.57 -0.74
C ASP A 544 -11.23 -7.16 -2.16
N GLY A 545 -10.05 -7.18 -2.79
CA GLY A 545 -9.83 -7.89 -4.06
C GLY A 545 -9.98 -9.39 -3.93
N GLY A 546 -9.56 -10.01 -2.82
CA GLY A 546 -9.82 -11.43 -2.52
C GLY A 546 -11.31 -11.74 -2.44
N SER A 547 -12.09 -10.88 -1.76
CA SER A 547 -13.55 -10.97 -1.73
C SER A 547 -14.18 -10.85 -3.12
N THR A 548 -13.60 -9.99 -3.98
CA THR A 548 -14.04 -9.86 -5.39
C THR A 548 -13.73 -11.13 -6.19
N VAL A 549 -12.56 -11.75 -5.98
CA VAL A 549 -12.22 -13.05 -6.60
C VAL A 549 -13.25 -14.10 -6.19
N GLN A 550 -13.52 -14.28 -4.88
CA GLN A 550 -14.53 -15.23 -4.41
C GLN A 550 -15.89 -15.00 -5.07
N TRP A 551 -16.36 -13.74 -5.08
CA TRP A 551 -17.63 -13.39 -5.69
C TRP A 551 -17.67 -13.72 -7.18
N ALA A 552 -16.62 -13.36 -7.93
CA ALA A 552 -16.53 -13.59 -9.37
C ALA A 552 -16.52 -15.10 -9.72
N LEU A 553 -15.77 -15.91 -8.96
CA LEU A 553 -15.72 -17.36 -9.18
C LEU A 553 -17.06 -18.06 -8.90
N ILE A 554 -17.85 -17.54 -7.97
CA ILE A 554 -19.15 -18.13 -7.60
C ILE A 554 -20.26 -17.66 -8.55
N ASN A 555 -20.21 -16.42 -9.02
CA ASN A 555 -21.32 -15.79 -9.74
C ASN A 555 -21.06 -15.54 -11.23
N SER A 556 -19.96 -16.09 -11.78
CA SER A 556 -19.66 -16.05 -13.21
C SER A 556 -18.75 -17.21 -13.63
N ASP A 557 -18.71 -17.50 -14.93
CA ASP A 557 -17.84 -18.52 -15.56
C ASP A 557 -16.68 -17.85 -16.35
N LEU A 558 -16.24 -16.66 -15.94
CA LEU A 558 -15.31 -15.85 -16.72
C LEU A 558 -13.85 -16.32 -16.61
N PHE A 559 -13.48 -16.94 -15.49
CA PHE A 559 -12.08 -17.19 -15.16
C PHE A 559 -11.74 -18.67 -15.13
N GLN A 560 -10.54 -19.00 -15.60
CA GLN A 560 -9.98 -20.35 -15.66
C GLN A 560 -8.97 -20.61 -14.54
N VAL A 561 -8.52 -19.58 -13.83
CA VAL A 561 -7.54 -19.69 -12.74
C VAL A 561 -7.62 -18.46 -11.84
N ALA A 562 -7.34 -18.65 -10.55
CA ALA A 562 -7.34 -17.55 -9.57
C ALA A 562 -6.11 -17.59 -8.65
N SER A 563 -5.69 -16.39 -8.18
CA SER A 563 -4.69 -16.21 -7.13
C SER A 563 -5.17 -15.18 -6.11
N MET A 564 -5.08 -15.49 -4.81
CA MET A 564 -5.58 -14.66 -3.73
C MET A 564 -4.48 -14.37 -2.71
N GLY A 565 -4.30 -13.11 -2.35
CA GLY A 565 -3.34 -12.68 -1.32
C GLY A 565 -3.90 -12.72 0.10
N SER A 566 -5.20 -12.96 0.26
CA SER A 566 -5.92 -13.18 1.53
C SER A 566 -7.15 -14.04 1.27
N CYS A 567 -7.62 -14.75 2.27
CA CYS A 567 -8.79 -15.65 2.19
C CYS A 567 -9.38 -15.85 3.59
N CYS A 568 -10.65 -16.10 3.78
CA CYS A 568 -11.78 -16.03 2.86
C CYS A 568 -12.97 -15.40 3.59
N GLU A 569 -13.88 -14.71 2.91
CA GLU A 569 -15.17 -14.35 3.49
C GLU A 569 -16.10 -15.55 3.37
N ASP A 570 -16.13 -16.42 4.38
CA ASP A 570 -16.98 -17.60 4.40
C ASP A 570 -17.83 -17.65 5.68
N MET A 571 -18.87 -18.47 5.67
CA MET A 571 -19.89 -18.48 6.73
C MET A 571 -19.38 -18.92 8.10
N TYR A 572 -18.30 -19.70 8.14
CA TYR A 572 -17.71 -20.18 9.39
C TYR A 572 -16.48 -19.40 9.81
N SER A 573 -15.51 -19.31 8.93
CA SER A 573 -14.20 -18.75 9.22
C SER A 573 -14.24 -17.24 9.39
N TYR A 574 -14.98 -16.51 8.58
CA TYR A 574 -14.99 -15.04 8.66
C TYR A 574 -15.49 -14.50 10.00
N PRO A 575 -16.65 -14.96 10.55
CA PRO A 575 -17.09 -14.52 11.87
C PRO A 575 -16.16 -14.96 13.01
N THR A 576 -15.42 -16.07 12.87
CA THR A 576 -14.56 -16.60 13.93
C THR A 576 -13.14 -16.01 13.90
N ALA A 577 -12.56 -15.85 12.69
CA ALA A 577 -11.23 -15.27 12.54
C ALA A 577 -11.18 -13.78 12.90
N ALA A 578 -12.29 -13.07 12.73
CA ALA A 578 -12.39 -11.67 13.13
C ALA A 578 -12.27 -11.44 14.65
N GLY A 579 -12.57 -12.44 15.48
CA GLY A 579 -12.55 -12.36 16.94
C GLY A 579 -13.82 -11.75 17.56
N PRO A 580 -13.99 -11.85 18.90
CA PRO A 580 -15.25 -11.48 19.56
C PRO A 580 -15.68 -10.03 19.32
N ARG A 581 -14.77 -9.08 19.46
CA ARG A 581 -15.03 -7.64 19.24
C ARG A 581 -15.42 -7.33 17.81
N PHE A 582 -14.75 -7.92 16.86
CA PHE A 582 -15.03 -7.73 15.44
C PHE A 582 -16.34 -8.43 15.02
N THR A 583 -16.66 -9.54 15.67
CA THR A 583 -17.89 -10.30 15.41
C THR A 583 -19.15 -9.48 15.64
N ASP A 584 -19.22 -8.73 16.74
CA ASP A 584 -20.38 -7.87 17.03
C ASP A 584 -20.51 -6.76 16.00
N PHE A 585 -19.39 -6.19 15.56
CA PHE A 585 -19.37 -5.21 14.49
C PHE A 585 -19.81 -5.81 13.13
N VAL A 586 -19.24 -6.96 12.74
CA VAL A 586 -19.62 -7.66 11.50
C VAL A 586 -21.12 -7.98 11.49
N ARG A 587 -21.67 -8.38 12.66
CA ARG A 587 -23.10 -8.59 12.83
C ARG A 587 -23.91 -7.30 12.65
N ALA A 588 -23.47 -6.20 13.24
CA ALA A 588 -24.09 -4.87 13.07
C ALA A 588 -24.05 -4.40 11.61
N MET A 589 -23.03 -4.81 10.85
CA MET A 589 -22.90 -4.57 9.40
C MET A 589 -23.83 -5.42 8.54
N GLY A 590 -24.62 -6.33 9.13
CA GLY A 590 -25.58 -7.16 8.42
C GLY A 590 -25.08 -8.55 8.00
N TYR A 591 -23.85 -8.93 8.36
CA TYR A 591 -23.41 -10.31 8.22
C TYR A 591 -24.15 -11.20 9.18
N ARG A 592 -24.62 -12.33 8.69
CA ARG A 592 -25.30 -13.33 9.51
C ARG A 592 -24.29 -14.28 10.11
N HIS A 593 -24.37 -14.46 11.44
CA HIS A 593 -23.64 -15.52 12.12
C HIS A 593 -24.08 -16.87 11.60
N PHE A 594 -23.21 -17.86 11.81
CA PHE A 594 -23.58 -19.26 11.62
C PHE A 594 -24.73 -19.62 12.56
N GLU A 595 -25.90 -19.66 12.00
CA GLU A 595 -27.15 -20.15 12.61
C GLU A 595 -27.87 -21.01 11.55
N PRO A 596 -28.64 -22.02 11.94
CA PRO A 596 -29.41 -22.78 10.95
C PRO A 596 -30.26 -21.88 10.07
N GLY A 597 -30.10 -21.99 8.76
CA GLY A 597 -30.83 -21.19 7.75
C GLY A 597 -30.12 -19.93 7.31
N THR A 598 -28.81 -19.74 7.65
CA THR A 598 -28.00 -18.64 7.13
C THR A 598 -27.25 -18.98 5.84
N GLU A 599 -27.26 -20.23 5.41
CA GLU A 599 -26.58 -20.71 4.20
C GLU A 599 -27.05 -19.97 2.94
N GLU A 600 -28.34 -19.64 2.85
CA GLU A 600 -28.88 -18.89 1.70
C GLU A 600 -28.30 -17.47 1.61
N PHE A 601 -28.08 -16.82 2.76
CA PHE A 601 -27.43 -15.51 2.80
C PHE A 601 -25.98 -15.60 2.30
N TRP A 602 -25.23 -16.63 2.74
CA TRP A 602 -23.82 -16.78 2.41
C TRP A 602 -23.56 -17.38 1.03
N ARG A 603 -24.54 -18.08 0.43
CA ARG A 603 -24.37 -18.80 -0.84
C ARG A 603 -23.71 -17.96 -1.95
N PRO A 604 -24.02 -16.66 -2.15
CA PRO A 604 -23.36 -15.87 -3.20
C PRO A 604 -21.88 -15.57 -2.93
N MET A 605 -21.39 -15.84 -1.71
CA MET A 605 -20.04 -15.47 -1.28
C MET A 605 -19.21 -16.65 -0.77
N SER A 606 -19.82 -17.72 -0.29
CA SER A 606 -19.15 -18.84 0.36
C SER A 606 -18.59 -19.84 -0.66
N LEU A 607 -17.28 -20.01 -0.71
CA LEU A 607 -16.62 -21.02 -1.52
C LEU A 607 -16.99 -22.45 -1.06
N ILE A 608 -17.12 -22.69 0.25
CA ILE A 608 -17.48 -24.02 0.76
C ILE A 608 -18.90 -24.45 0.35
N LEU A 609 -19.85 -23.51 0.21
CA LEU A 609 -21.19 -23.80 -0.26
C LEU A 609 -21.28 -24.00 -1.78
N ASN A 610 -20.22 -23.68 -2.51
CA ASN A 610 -20.14 -23.73 -3.96
C ASN A 610 -19.01 -24.64 -4.48
N VAL A 611 -18.41 -25.48 -3.64
CA VAL A 611 -17.29 -26.36 -3.99
C VAL A 611 -17.61 -27.33 -5.14
N ASP A 612 -18.87 -27.70 -5.32
CA ASP A 612 -19.29 -28.60 -6.40
C ASP A 612 -19.44 -27.87 -7.76
N THR A 613 -19.54 -26.54 -7.77
CA THR A 613 -19.74 -25.71 -8.98
C THR A 613 -18.52 -24.86 -9.33
N VAL A 614 -17.69 -24.48 -8.36
CA VAL A 614 -16.46 -23.75 -8.60
C VAL A 614 -15.31 -24.76 -8.71
N ASP A 615 -14.90 -25.03 -9.95
CA ASP A 615 -13.83 -25.98 -10.29
C ASP A 615 -12.53 -25.28 -10.75
N VAL A 616 -12.49 -23.97 -10.63
CA VAL A 616 -11.34 -23.13 -10.99
C VAL A 616 -10.16 -23.36 -10.02
N PRO A 617 -8.94 -23.60 -10.53
CA PRO A 617 -7.73 -23.69 -9.70
C PRO A 617 -7.47 -22.41 -8.89
N ILE A 618 -7.26 -22.56 -7.59
CA ILE A 618 -7.09 -21.42 -6.66
C ILE A 618 -5.75 -21.52 -5.93
N LEU A 619 -4.90 -20.50 -6.08
CA LEU A 619 -3.70 -20.29 -5.28
C LEU A 619 -3.99 -19.26 -4.18
N ILE A 620 -3.69 -19.62 -2.93
CA ILE A 620 -3.83 -18.70 -1.79
C ILE A 620 -2.44 -18.48 -1.16
N GLN A 621 -2.07 -17.21 -0.92
CA GLN A 621 -0.81 -16.83 -0.30
C GLN A 621 -1.08 -15.79 0.79
N THR A 622 -1.05 -16.21 2.05
CA THR A 622 -1.46 -15.36 3.17
C THR A 622 -0.44 -15.40 4.31
N GLY A 623 -0.50 -14.42 5.20
CA GLY A 623 0.31 -14.40 6.42
C GLY A 623 -0.11 -15.46 7.43
N ASP A 624 0.80 -15.81 8.31
CA ASP A 624 0.58 -16.75 9.42
C ASP A 624 -0.45 -16.23 10.45
N SER A 625 -0.73 -14.95 10.46
CA SER A 625 -1.82 -14.36 11.25
C SER A 625 -3.22 -14.55 10.65
N GLU A 626 -3.32 -14.84 9.34
CA GLU A 626 -4.60 -14.83 8.61
C GLU A 626 -5.01 -16.20 8.05
N TYR A 627 -4.09 -17.18 7.96
CA TYR A 627 -4.34 -18.44 7.24
C TYR A 627 -5.50 -19.26 7.82
N GLU A 628 -5.78 -19.12 9.11
CA GLU A 628 -6.89 -19.79 9.79
C GLU A 628 -8.25 -19.46 9.13
N GLY A 629 -8.38 -18.25 8.56
CA GLY A 629 -9.56 -17.83 7.81
C GLY A 629 -9.83 -18.60 6.52
N GLY A 630 -8.84 -19.33 6.00
CA GLY A 630 -8.94 -20.14 4.78
C GLY A 630 -9.02 -21.65 5.00
N LEU A 631 -8.88 -22.12 6.25
CA LEU A 631 -8.73 -23.57 6.52
C LEU A 631 -9.95 -24.40 6.15
N ASP A 632 -11.15 -23.91 6.36
CA ASP A 632 -12.38 -24.59 5.97
C ASP A 632 -12.55 -24.71 4.45
N VAL A 633 -12.10 -23.67 3.72
CA VAL A 633 -12.09 -23.69 2.24
C VAL A 633 -11.07 -24.71 1.74
N ILE A 634 -9.82 -24.65 2.25
CA ILE A 634 -8.75 -25.59 1.86
C ILE A 634 -9.16 -27.03 2.13
N GLU A 635 -9.69 -27.34 3.31
CA GLU A 635 -10.11 -28.69 3.67
C GLU A 635 -11.26 -29.17 2.78
N THR A 636 -12.26 -28.32 2.55
CA THR A 636 -13.43 -28.65 1.73
C THR A 636 -13.04 -28.92 0.27
N TYR A 637 -12.20 -28.07 -0.32
CA TYR A 637 -11.73 -28.22 -1.71
C TYR A 637 -10.83 -29.42 -1.86
N SER A 638 -9.87 -29.63 -0.96
CA SER A 638 -8.96 -30.79 -0.96
C SER A 638 -9.73 -32.11 -0.83
N HIS A 639 -10.74 -32.15 0.06
CA HIS A 639 -11.59 -33.34 0.23
C HIS A 639 -12.39 -33.68 -1.03
N ARG A 640 -12.74 -32.68 -1.83
CA ARG A 640 -13.44 -32.85 -3.12
C ARG A 640 -12.48 -33.08 -4.29
N GLY A 641 -11.16 -33.05 -4.07
CA GLY A 641 -10.15 -33.21 -5.11
C GLY A 641 -9.99 -32.00 -6.02
N ARG A 642 -10.51 -30.84 -5.63
CA ARG A 642 -10.39 -29.59 -6.38
C ARG A 642 -8.97 -29.04 -6.34
N ALA A 643 -8.56 -28.37 -7.41
CA ALA A 643 -7.25 -27.76 -7.51
C ALA A 643 -7.14 -26.52 -6.61
N ILE A 644 -6.48 -26.68 -5.47
CA ILE A 644 -6.24 -25.58 -4.51
C ILE A 644 -4.91 -25.75 -3.81
N GLU A 645 -4.19 -24.66 -3.58
CA GLU A 645 -2.95 -24.64 -2.81
C GLU A 645 -2.91 -23.43 -1.89
N LEU A 646 -2.46 -23.60 -0.64
CA LEU A 646 -2.27 -22.52 0.33
C LEU A 646 -0.82 -22.43 0.76
N TYR A 647 -0.24 -21.24 0.67
CA TYR A 647 1.05 -20.91 1.27
C TYR A 647 0.85 -19.98 2.47
N VAL A 648 1.46 -20.35 3.58
CA VAL A 648 1.48 -19.57 4.81
C VAL A 648 2.85 -18.92 4.95
N LEU A 649 2.88 -17.60 5.04
CA LEU A 649 4.09 -16.79 5.09
C LEU A 649 4.36 -16.37 6.56
N GLU A 650 5.49 -16.79 7.07
CA GLU A 650 5.86 -16.63 8.49
C GLU A 650 6.12 -15.16 8.85
N ASN A 651 5.62 -14.72 10.01
CA ASN A 651 5.80 -13.38 10.56
C ASN A 651 5.39 -12.26 9.58
N GLU A 652 4.29 -12.50 8.86
CA GLU A 652 3.69 -11.51 7.98
C GLU A 652 2.45 -10.88 8.60
N THR A 653 2.16 -9.67 8.15
CA THR A 653 0.91 -8.97 8.43
C THR A 653 -0.01 -9.04 7.22
N HIS A 654 -1.20 -8.45 7.32
CA HIS A 654 -2.15 -8.39 6.21
C HIS A 654 -1.48 -7.91 4.92
N VAL A 655 -0.80 -6.76 4.93
CA VAL A 655 0.10 -6.33 3.84
C VAL A 655 1.48 -6.95 4.08
N LYS A 656 1.99 -7.73 3.13
CA LYS A 656 3.28 -8.41 3.26
C LYS A 656 4.42 -7.42 3.20
N TRP A 657 5.33 -7.52 4.16
CA TRP A 657 6.41 -6.55 4.30
C TRP A 657 7.80 -7.12 4.04
N GLN A 658 7.98 -8.44 4.20
CA GLN A 658 9.29 -9.06 4.03
C GLN A 658 9.67 -9.19 2.55
N PRO A 659 10.84 -8.67 2.11
CA PRO A 659 11.24 -8.70 0.70
C PRO A 659 11.30 -10.09 0.07
N ALA A 660 11.77 -11.10 0.82
CA ALA A 660 11.83 -12.48 0.33
C ALA A 660 10.43 -13.07 0.07
N HIS A 661 9.47 -12.76 0.94
CA HIS A 661 8.10 -13.21 0.77
C HIS A 661 7.41 -12.50 -0.40
N ARG A 662 7.63 -11.20 -0.57
CA ARG A 662 7.10 -10.46 -1.72
C ARG A 662 7.66 -11.02 -3.04
N GLN A 663 8.95 -11.32 -3.10
CA GLN A 663 9.54 -11.99 -4.26
C GLN A 663 8.91 -13.36 -4.51
N ALA A 664 8.76 -14.18 -3.47
CA ALA A 664 8.15 -15.50 -3.59
C ALA A 664 6.69 -15.44 -4.05
N ILE A 665 5.91 -14.44 -3.60
CA ILE A 665 4.53 -14.19 -4.06
C ILE A 665 4.53 -13.85 -5.55
N TYR A 666 5.40 -12.93 -5.99
CA TYR A 666 5.47 -12.51 -7.40
C TYR A 666 5.84 -13.66 -8.32
N GLU A 667 6.86 -14.42 -7.96
CA GLU A 667 7.30 -15.58 -8.72
C GLU A 667 6.21 -16.64 -8.81
N ARG A 668 5.64 -17.03 -7.68
CA ARG A 668 4.63 -18.11 -7.62
C ARG A 668 3.32 -17.72 -8.29
N SER A 669 2.83 -16.49 -8.09
CA SER A 669 1.63 -16.00 -8.79
C SER A 669 1.84 -15.99 -10.31
N THR A 670 3.01 -15.53 -10.76
CA THR A 670 3.36 -15.52 -12.19
C THR A 670 3.44 -16.93 -12.76
N GLU A 671 4.18 -17.82 -12.09
CA GLU A 671 4.33 -19.21 -12.49
C GLU A 671 2.98 -19.97 -12.47
N TRP A 672 2.07 -19.64 -11.53
CA TRP A 672 0.71 -20.18 -11.46
C TRP A 672 -0.11 -19.81 -12.68
N PHE A 673 -0.14 -18.54 -13.07
CA PHE A 673 -0.83 -18.09 -14.27
C PHE A 673 -0.20 -18.63 -15.56
N GLU A 674 1.13 -18.71 -15.65
CA GLU A 674 1.83 -19.33 -16.79
C GLU A 674 1.47 -20.81 -16.94
N PHE A 675 1.41 -21.55 -15.83
CA PHE A 675 1.08 -22.97 -15.83
C PHE A 675 -0.34 -23.23 -16.36
N TRP A 676 -1.33 -22.53 -15.82
CA TRP A 676 -2.73 -22.76 -16.12
C TRP A 676 -3.22 -22.11 -17.43
N LEU A 677 -2.67 -20.95 -17.81
CA LEU A 677 -3.12 -20.19 -18.98
C LEU A 677 -2.25 -20.36 -20.22
N MET A 678 -0.98 -20.75 -20.04
CA MET A 678 -0.01 -20.83 -21.14
C MET A 678 0.66 -22.20 -21.29
N ASN A 679 0.39 -23.16 -20.41
CA ASN A 679 1.05 -24.47 -20.35
C ASN A 679 2.59 -24.33 -20.21
N ARG A 680 3.04 -23.32 -19.45
CA ARG A 680 4.47 -23.03 -19.27
C ARG A 680 4.92 -23.42 -17.87
N ILE A 681 6.14 -23.94 -17.78
CA ILE A 681 6.81 -24.26 -16.52
C ILE A 681 8.22 -23.64 -16.49
N ASN A 682 8.64 -23.21 -15.33
CA ASN A 682 10.03 -22.89 -15.06
C ASN A 682 10.80 -24.20 -14.81
N CYS A 683 11.76 -24.51 -15.67
CA CYS A 683 12.52 -25.77 -15.59
C CYS A 683 13.70 -25.73 -14.63
N ASP A 684 13.80 -24.72 -13.77
CA ASP A 684 14.76 -24.74 -12.65
C ASP A 684 14.47 -25.95 -11.76
N PRO A 685 15.46 -26.80 -11.49
CA PRO A 685 15.30 -27.96 -10.60
C PRO A 685 14.75 -27.61 -9.22
N ALA A 686 14.99 -26.39 -8.72
CA ALA A 686 14.42 -25.91 -7.46
C ALA A 686 12.87 -25.81 -7.49
N ARG A 687 12.28 -25.64 -8.67
CA ARG A 687 10.83 -25.56 -8.89
C ARG A 687 10.16 -26.91 -9.17
N ALA A 688 10.92 -27.96 -9.40
CA ALA A 688 10.41 -29.27 -9.84
C ALA A 688 9.36 -29.86 -8.88
N GLN A 689 9.47 -29.66 -7.56
CA GLN A 689 8.51 -30.15 -6.59
C GLN A 689 7.17 -29.39 -6.68
N GLN A 690 7.19 -28.09 -6.91
CA GLN A 690 6.01 -27.26 -7.10
C GLN A 690 5.21 -27.71 -8.33
N TYR A 691 5.87 -27.81 -9.47
CA TYR A 691 5.20 -28.23 -10.72
C TYR A 691 4.72 -29.67 -10.68
N ARG A 692 5.39 -30.57 -9.94
CA ARG A 692 4.87 -31.92 -9.72
C ARG A 692 3.53 -31.89 -8.99
N ARG A 693 3.40 -31.13 -7.91
CA ARG A 693 2.12 -31.00 -7.19
C ARG A 693 1.03 -30.41 -8.09
N TRP A 694 1.37 -29.37 -8.86
CA TRP A 694 0.41 -28.74 -9.76
C TRP A 694 -0.04 -29.67 -10.88
N SER A 695 0.87 -30.49 -11.43
CA SER A 695 0.52 -31.48 -12.47
C SER A 695 -0.34 -32.65 -11.96
N GLU A 696 -0.44 -32.83 -10.63
CA GLU A 696 -1.31 -33.83 -10.00
C GLU A 696 -2.72 -33.28 -9.70
N MET A 697 -2.94 -31.96 -9.87
CA MET A 697 -4.23 -31.32 -9.62
C MET A 697 -5.26 -31.62 -10.71
N GLU A 698 -6.55 -31.57 -10.35
CA GLU A 698 -7.65 -31.71 -11.31
C GLU A 698 -7.58 -30.64 -12.41
N GLY A 699 -7.71 -31.06 -13.66
CA GLY A 699 -7.67 -30.11 -14.80
C GLY A 699 -6.29 -29.62 -15.23
N ALA A 700 -5.21 -30.11 -14.60
CA ALA A 700 -3.84 -29.69 -14.95
C ALA A 700 -3.49 -30.04 -16.41
N PRO A 701 -2.68 -29.21 -17.10
CA PRO A 701 -2.15 -29.52 -18.42
C PRO A 701 -1.40 -30.87 -18.41
N SER A 702 -1.52 -31.63 -19.47
CA SER A 702 -0.78 -32.89 -19.63
C SER A 702 0.73 -32.60 -19.76
N SER A 703 1.56 -33.56 -19.38
CA SER A 703 3.03 -33.41 -19.50
C SER A 703 3.53 -33.17 -20.92
N GLU A 704 2.74 -33.57 -21.93
CA GLU A 704 3.05 -33.36 -23.36
C GLU A 704 2.77 -31.90 -23.79
N GLU A 705 1.85 -31.23 -23.11
CA GLU A 705 1.48 -29.81 -23.38
C GLU A 705 2.40 -28.83 -22.70
N LEU A 706 3.08 -29.23 -21.62
CA LEU A 706 3.94 -28.35 -20.84
C LEU A 706 5.23 -27.99 -21.57
N GLN A 707 5.56 -26.71 -21.60
CA GLN A 707 6.74 -26.16 -22.25
C GLN A 707 7.64 -25.48 -21.23
N CYS A 708 8.95 -25.78 -21.29
CA CYS A 708 9.94 -25.06 -20.48
C CYS A 708 10.04 -23.60 -20.92
N PHE A 709 10.01 -22.72 -19.94
CA PHE A 709 10.27 -21.30 -20.12
C PHE A 709 11.36 -20.88 -19.14
N ASP A 710 12.46 -20.35 -19.65
CA ASP A 710 13.64 -20.00 -18.85
C ASP A 710 13.57 -18.59 -18.21
N GLY A 711 12.42 -17.95 -18.35
CA GLY A 711 12.19 -16.60 -17.80
C GLY A 711 12.89 -15.47 -18.56
N GLN A 712 13.63 -15.79 -19.63
CA GLN A 712 14.22 -14.76 -20.47
C GLN A 712 13.14 -14.07 -21.30
N SER A 713 13.24 -12.77 -21.38
CA SER A 713 12.27 -11.89 -22.06
C SER A 713 12.06 -12.29 -23.51
N LEU A 714 10.82 -12.20 -23.98
CA LEU A 714 10.46 -12.31 -25.40
C LEU A 714 10.90 -11.11 -26.25
N LEU A 715 11.75 -10.22 -25.72
CA LEU A 715 12.30 -9.11 -26.47
C LEU A 715 13.36 -9.65 -27.47
N PRO A 716 13.24 -9.34 -28.78
CA PRO A 716 14.17 -9.79 -29.78
C PRO A 716 15.55 -9.15 -29.67
#